data_31f4378df540536d70fa712cd0a8a809
#
_entry.id   31f4378df540536d70fa712cd0a8a809
#
_cell.length_a   1.000
_cell.length_b   1.000
_cell.length_c   1.000
_cell.angle_alpha   90.00
_cell.angle_beta   90.00
_cell.angle_gamma   90.00
#
_symmetry.space_group_name_H-M   'P 1'
#
loop_
_entity.id
_entity.type
_entity.pdbx_description
1 polymer ?
#
loop_
_entity_poly.entity_id
_entity_poly.type
_entity_poly.pdbx_seq_one_letter_code
_entity_poly.pdbx_strand_id
1 'polypeptide(L)'
;MASPEWVTVTDRSLEIVADSPLDLGALTPAADDRPLLIKGDRFVQSGNPATLNCASLAPGFSPTAGSGFPDHEAADRYALQLRRHGYNLVRFHYVDALLMQGAKRDFAVDPEQLDRFQYFVAALSRNGISWLLDVMSSPNAAIGNVGPHRWARKLGMNWRVFVEPAAFAHWQRWANWLLTTPNPYTRQSLAHDPGTLGLILVNEPSLDYRSFVAGGGARAPFLPGLADGFAAWQNAHFPGAHTLPPPASVGQAGPDMARFQAWLTYLQRDATRRMTFTVRNAGYAGSVTSFDNWPMLNQVPLRQNLDFIDMHGYAQNENPGPNGAFTAPSSLATGGRYLQVIGSTRVFGKPFTVSEHGDFFPSPRRFESGLLVPVFAAIQGWDAVCQHADGPIMLAYDGVGVRKDGIHTDSVGLDPVRRVGETLTALIRLRREIAPAPGALILQPDEGALLRAPPLATVGADTGMLGWLVRIGIGPARPAGAPAVSVPLADTAPGAAQSALTGFQGRLIDQLMAQKAISADMAREARAGRWHSPDGTVTLDMPGLRINVVTRFTAATAGNAISQPLALGPLTVVASDAPGIVAASALDGKALGESGRILLMMVSDAHNSGMEIDQAARRVVHAGGLPVTLRRMQAELRLTTRANTRWQLAPLHLDGSPVTTQAVQDDDGKVTVSLDTRTPDGGATTFYLLSIRREVEL
;
A
#
# COMPACT_ATOMS: atom_id res chain seq x y z
N MET A 1 -16.73 -19.87 24.11
CA MET A 1 -15.58 -20.33 23.29
C MET A 1 -14.37 -20.36 24.21
N ALA A 2 -13.51 -21.40 24.13
CA ALA A 2 -12.23 -21.40 24.85
C ALA A 2 -11.38 -20.18 24.39
N SER A 3 -10.55 -19.64 25.30
CA SER A 3 -9.61 -18.58 24.95
C SER A 3 -8.67 -19.08 23.83
N PRO A 4 -8.31 -18.23 22.85
CA PRO A 4 -7.38 -18.64 21.80
C PRO A 4 -6.03 -19.04 22.41
N GLU A 5 -5.47 -20.13 21.91
CA GLU A 5 -4.11 -20.55 22.27
C GLU A 5 -3.09 -19.74 21.45
N TRP A 6 -2.01 -19.31 22.09
CA TRP A 6 -0.92 -18.55 21.46
C TRP A 6 0.37 -19.39 21.47
N VAL A 7 1.03 -19.45 20.34
CA VAL A 7 2.28 -20.22 20.15
C VAL A 7 3.42 -19.25 19.86
N THR A 8 4.53 -19.41 20.58
CA THR A 8 5.68 -18.54 20.46
C THR A 8 6.42 -18.77 19.15
N VAL A 9 6.77 -17.69 18.44
CA VAL A 9 7.72 -17.72 17.32
C VAL A 9 9.12 -17.88 17.90
N THR A 10 9.80 -18.96 17.55
CA THR A 10 11.14 -19.28 18.04
C THR A 10 12.27 -18.92 17.09
N ASP A 11 11.91 -18.52 15.87
CA ASP A 11 12.87 -18.08 14.86
C ASP A 11 13.63 -16.85 15.34
N ARG A 12 14.93 -16.81 15.10
CA ARG A 12 15.78 -15.65 15.36
C ARG A 12 16.11 -14.91 14.09
N SER A 13 16.54 -15.64 13.05
CA SER A 13 16.77 -15.08 11.72
C SER A 13 15.45 -14.94 10.96
N LEU A 14 15.31 -13.84 10.23
CA LEU A 14 14.22 -13.59 9.29
C LEU A 14 14.73 -13.45 7.86
N GLU A 15 16.04 -13.66 7.65
CA GLU A 15 16.66 -13.61 6.34
C GLU A 15 16.29 -14.85 5.54
N ILE A 16 15.53 -14.64 4.46
CA ILE A 16 15.14 -15.73 3.56
C ILE A 16 16.38 -16.43 3.01
N VAL A 17 16.43 -17.73 3.22
CA VAL A 17 17.49 -18.60 2.71
C VAL A 17 17.39 -18.69 1.18
N ALA A 18 18.53 -18.66 0.50
CA ALA A 18 18.60 -18.82 -0.95
C ALA A 18 17.93 -20.13 -1.41
N ASP A 19 17.21 -20.08 -2.52
CA ASP A 19 16.50 -21.22 -3.14
C ASP A 19 15.45 -21.89 -2.25
N SER A 20 15.17 -21.30 -1.07
CA SER A 20 14.10 -21.77 -0.19
C SER A 20 12.72 -21.54 -0.84
N PRO A 21 11.65 -22.16 -0.31
CA PRO A 21 10.30 -21.92 -0.80
C PRO A 21 9.82 -20.47 -0.69
N LEU A 22 10.46 -19.65 0.15
CA LEU A 22 10.16 -18.23 0.35
C LEU A 22 11.05 -17.31 -0.48
N ASP A 23 12.08 -17.82 -1.17
CA ASP A 23 12.90 -17.02 -2.07
C ASP A 23 12.15 -16.75 -3.38
N LEU A 24 11.58 -15.55 -3.47
CA LEU A 24 10.84 -15.07 -4.63
C LEU A 24 11.70 -14.22 -5.58
N GLY A 25 13.01 -14.15 -5.36
CA GLY A 25 13.94 -13.35 -6.14
C GLY A 25 13.96 -13.67 -7.64
N ALA A 26 13.67 -14.92 -8.00
CA ALA A 26 13.54 -15.34 -9.40
C ALA A 26 12.31 -14.75 -10.13
N LEU A 27 11.30 -14.28 -9.40
CA LEU A 27 10.11 -13.63 -9.97
C LEU A 27 10.36 -12.15 -10.29
N THR A 28 11.39 -11.54 -9.70
CA THR A 28 11.77 -10.16 -10.00
C THR A 28 12.61 -10.11 -11.27
N PRO A 29 12.47 -9.07 -12.12
CA PRO A 29 13.33 -8.90 -13.27
C PRO A 29 14.82 -8.87 -12.88
N ALA A 30 15.69 -9.25 -13.79
CA ALA A 30 17.11 -9.01 -13.64
C ALA A 30 17.38 -7.48 -13.56
N ALA A 31 18.49 -7.10 -12.97
CA ALA A 31 18.92 -5.70 -12.97
C ALA A 31 18.96 -5.15 -14.41
N ASP A 32 18.32 -4.02 -14.62
CA ASP A 32 18.24 -3.34 -15.92
C ASP A 32 18.62 -1.87 -15.70
N ASP A 33 19.73 -1.45 -16.29
CA ASP A 33 20.24 -0.07 -16.17
C ASP A 33 19.38 0.96 -16.94
N ARG A 34 18.36 0.52 -17.65
CA ARG A 34 17.46 1.41 -18.38
C ARG A 34 16.40 1.99 -17.46
N PRO A 35 16.12 3.29 -17.57
CA PRO A 35 15.15 3.94 -16.72
C PRO A 35 13.73 3.41 -16.96
N LEU A 36 12.95 3.43 -15.91
CA LEU A 36 11.49 3.26 -15.97
C LEU A 36 10.88 4.55 -16.58
N LEU A 37 10.12 4.40 -17.64
CA LEU A 37 9.49 5.52 -18.36
C LEU A 37 7.97 5.38 -18.34
N ILE A 38 7.27 6.49 -18.57
CA ILE A 38 5.81 6.46 -18.75
C ILE A 38 5.50 6.30 -20.25
N LYS A 39 4.65 5.31 -20.56
CA LYS A 39 4.05 5.14 -21.89
C LYS A 39 2.54 4.92 -21.73
N GLY A 40 1.77 5.94 -22.11
CA GLY A 40 0.32 5.95 -21.89
C GLY A 40 -0.02 5.93 -20.39
N ASP A 41 -0.79 4.94 -19.97
CA ASP A 41 -1.26 4.77 -18.59
C ASP A 41 -0.40 3.80 -17.76
N ARG A 42 0.85 3.51 -18.20
CA ARG A 42 1.72 2.50 -17.57
C ARG A 42 3.15 2.97 -17.44
N PHE A 43 3.82 2.47 -16.39
CA PHE A 43 5.27 2.43 -16.37
C PHE A 43 5.77 1.32 -17.27
N VAL A 44 6.81 1.61 -18.04
CA VAL A 44 7.48 0.64 -18.94
C VAL A 44 8.98 0.64 -18.70
N GLN A 45 9.60 -0.52 -18.80
CA GLN A 45 11.04 -0.69 -18.82
C GLN A 45 11.41 -1.52 -20.03
N SER A 46 12.41 -1.08 -20.78
CA SER A 46 12.83 -1.80 -21.99
C SER A 46 11.69 -2.02 -23.01
N GLY A 47 10.71 -1.10 -23.04
CA GLY A 47 9.55 -1.15 -23.93
C GLY A 47 8.41 -2.05 -23.46
N ASN A 48 8.57 -2.80 -22.36
CA ASN A 48 7.56 -3.67 -21.79
C ASN A 48 6.90 -3.04 -20.57
N PRO A 49 5.59 -3.26 -20.35
CA PRO A 49 4.93 -2.83 -19.12
C PRO A 49 5.64 -3.40 -17.88
N ALA A 50 6.03 -2.54 -16.96
CA ALA A 50 6.63 -2.95 -15.71
C ALA A 50 5.57 -3.56 -14.77
N THR A 51 5.96 -4.58 -14.02
CA THR A 51 5.18 -5.08 -12.88
C THR A 51 5.98 -4.76 -11.63
N LEU A 52 5.46 -3.84 -10.84
CA LEU A 52 6.18 -3.30 -9.69
C LEU A 52 5.56 -3.81 -8.40
N ASN A 53 6.39 -4.44 -7.57
CA ASN A 53 6.07 -4.81 -6.21
C ASN A 53 6.97 -3.98 -5.28
N CYS A 54 6.36 -3.22 -4.38
CA CYS A 54 7.01 -2.11 -3.72
C CYS A 54 7.00 -2.25 -2.19
N ALA A 55 8.12 -1.84 -1.57
CA ALA A 55 8.22 -1.62 -0.14
C ALA A 55 8.45 -0.14 0.15
N SER A 56 7.61 0.47 0.99
CA SER A 56 7.86 1.82 1.50
C SER A 56 8.85 1.73 2.65
N LEU A 57 10.02 2.34 2.48
CA LEU A 57 11.09 2.33 3.46
C LEU A 57 11.01 3.59 4.31
N ALA A 58 10.70 3.41 5.58
CA ALA A 58 10.79 4.45 6.60
C ALA A 58 11.86 4.05 7.65
N PRO A 59 13.14 3.90 7.25
CA PRO A 59 14.17 3.48 8.16
C PRO A 59 14.36 4.55 9.23
N GLY A 60 14.21 4.20 10.49
CA GLY A 60 14.45 5.11 11.58
C GLY A 60 13.27 5.99 11.99
N PHE A 61 12.07 5.54 11.82
CA PHE A 61 10.88 6.23 12.33
C PHE A 61 10.87 6.40 13.85
N SER A 62 11.66 5.60 14.57
CA SER A 62 11.79 5.72 16.03
C SER A 62 12.91 6.68 16.44
N PRO A 63 12.67 7.55 17.43
CA PRO A 63 13.72 8.37 18.02
C PRO A 63 14.69 7.60 18.93
N THR A 64 14.57 6.28 19.04
CA THR A 64 15.47 5.45 19.85
C THR A 64 16.82 5.21 19.16
N ALA A 65 17.85 4.98 19.95
CA ALA A 65 19.21 4.72 19.45
C ALA A 65 19.23 3.58 18.43
N GLY A 66 19.88 3.78 17.28
CA GLY A 66 19.98 2.80 16.19
C GLY A 66 19.05 3.08 15.01
N SER A 67 18.36 4.22 15.00
CA SER A 67 17.59 4.68 13.83
C SER A 67 18.53 5.30 12.78
N GLY A 68 18.28 5.05 11.51
CA GLY A 68 19.07 5.58 10.40
C GLY A 68 19.15 4.63 9.23
N PHE A 69 19.92 5.02 8.22
CA PHE A 69 20.23 4.12 7.12
C PHE A 69 21.14 2.98 7.59
N PRO A 70 20.98 1.76 7.02
CA PRO A 70 21.83 0.63 7.37
C PRO A 70 23.30 0.92 7.02
N ASP A 71 24.24 0.40 7.78
CA ASP A 71 25.65 0.38 7.38
C ASP A 71 25.85 -0.45 6.10
N HIS A 72 27.06 -0.46 5.54
CA HIS A 72 27.31 -1.09 4.24
C HIS A 72 26.99 -2.59 4.24
N GLU A 73 27.38 -3.33 5.27
CA GLU A 73 27.11 -4.76 5.39
C GLU A 73 25.61 -5.03 5.50
N ALA A 74 24.92 -4.32 6.38
CA ALA A 74 23.49 -4.44 6.54
C ALA A 74 22.74 -3.98 5.27
N ALA A 75 23.23 -2.98 4.54
CA ALA A 75 22.64 -2.50 3.29
C ALA A 75 22.69 -3.56 2.19
N ASP A 76 23.80 -4.27 2.04
CA ASP A 76 23.92 -5.37 1.07
C ASP A 76 22.96 -6.52 1.40
N ARG A 77 22.90 -6.93 2.67
CA ARG A 77 21.98 -7.96 3.15
C ARG A 77 20.52 -7.52 2.98
N TYR A 78 20.21 -6.29 3.33
CA TYR A 78 18.88 -5.73 3.25
C TYR A 78 18.37 -5.65 1.79
N ALA A 79 19.20 -5.17 0.87
CA ALA A 79 18.86 -5.11 -0.56
C ALA A 79 18.66 -6.51 -1.17
N LEU A 80 19.51 -7.49 -0.79
CA LEU A 80 19.32 -8.88 -1.19
C LEU A 80 18.02 -9.46 -0.64
N GLN A 81 17.69 -9.17 0.61
CA GLN A 81 16.44 -9.63 1.22
C GLN A 81 15.21 -8.98 0.58
N LEU A 82 15.25 -7.69 0.25
CA LEU A 82 14.18 -7.07 -0.53
C LEU A 82 13.89 -7.86 -1.82
N ARG A 83 14.95 -8.21 -2.57
CA ARG A 83 14.81 -9.02 -3.77
C ARG A 83 14.21 -10.40 -3.49
N ARG A 84 14.68 -11.11 -2.45
CA ARG A 84 14.16 -12.43 -2.07
C ARG A 84 12.71 -12.40 -1.62
N HIS A 85 12.26 -11.31 -1.01
CA HIS A 85 10.84 -11.08 -0.72
C HIS A 85 10.00 -10.71 -1.96
N GLY A 86 10.64 -10.60 -3.13
CA GLY A 86 9.95 -10.27 -4.39
C GLY A 86 9.78 -8.76 -4.62
N TYR A 87 10.49 -7.90 -3.91
CA TYR A 87 10.45 -6.46 -4.18
C TYR A 87 11.40 -6.09 -5.33
N ASN A 88 10.94 -5.24 -6.23
CA ASN A 88 11.72 -4.62 -7.30
C ASN A 88 11.58 -3.10 -7.36
N LEU A 89 10.86 -2.56 -6.40
CA LEU A 89 10.71 -1.13 -6.18
C LEU A 89 10.73 -0.86 -4.68
N VAL A 90 11.34 0.24 -4.28
CA VAL A 90 11.20 0.80 -2.93
C VAL A 90 10.73 2.24 -3.02
N ARG A 91 10.06 2.73 -1.98
CA ARG A 91 9.85 4.16 -1.78
C ARG A 91 10.74 4.62 -0.66
N PHE A 92 11.60 5.59 -0.92
CA PHE A 92 12.37 6.26 0.09
C PHE A 92 11.54 7.34 0.77
N HIS A 93 11.21 7.09 2.02
CA HIS A 93 10.47 7.97 2.89
C HIS A 93 11.38 8.53 3.98
N TYR A 94 11.19 9.80 4.38
CA TYR A 94 11.95 10.46 5.44
C TYR A 94 13.47 10.64 5.21
N VAL A 95 13.95 10.66 3.99
CA VAL A 95 15.37 10.89 3.68
C VAL A 95 15.84 12.24 4.25
N ASP A 96 15.02 13.29 4.10
CA ASP A 96 15.28 14.61 4.65
C ASP A 96 15.42 14.60 6.19
N ALA A 97 14.59 13.83 6.87
CA ALA A 97 14.64 13.70 8.31
C ALA A 97 15.85 12.89 8.80
N LEU A 98 16.17 11.79 8.12
CA LEU A 98 17.25 10.89 8.51
C LEU A 98 18.63 11.50 8.28
N LEU A 99 18.84 12.15 7.14
CA LEU A 99 20.12 12.79 6.83
C LEU A 99 20.46 13.97 7.74
N MET A 100 19.46 14.52 8.43
CA MET A 100 19.66 15.63 9.36
C MET A 100 19.17 15.32 10.78
N GLN A 101 19.05 14.04 11.14
CA GLN A 101 18.61 13.63 12.48
C GLN A 101 19.58 14.17 13.54
N GLY A 102 19.02 14.83 14.58
CA GLY A 102 19.83 15.44 15.63
C GLY A 102 20.58 16.72 15.23
N ALA A 103 20.48 17.17 13.98
CA ALA A 103 21.12 18.39 13.51
C ALA A 103 20.59 19.63 14.27
N LYS A 104 21.50 20.51 14.67
CA LYS A 104 21.16 21.77 15.34
C LYS A 104 20.91 22.93 14.39
N ARG A 105 21.22 22.75 13.10
CA ARG A 105 21.06 23.74 12.04
C ARG A 105 20.50 23.09 10.79
N ASP A 106 19.76 23.86 10.02
CA ASP A 106 19.28 23.43 8.70
C ASP A 106 20.45 23.09 7.78
N PHE A 107 20.27 22.08 6.95
CA PHE A 107 21.27 21.61 5.99
C PHE A 107 22.58 21.12 6.64
N ALA A 108 22.61 20.93 7.96
CA ALA A 108 23.69 20.22 8.65
C ALA A 108 23.50 18.69 8.45
N VAL A 109 23.76 18.24 7.24
CA VAL A 109 23.65 16.84 6.86
C VAL A 109 24.71 16.04 7.61
N ASP A 110 24.30 14.92 8.18
CA ASP A 110 25.20 13.95 8.82
C ASP A 110 25.98 13.21 7.74
N PRO A 111 27.33 13.31 7.71
CA PRO A 111 28.13 12.66 6.69
C PRO A 111 28.03 11.14 6.69
N GLU A 112 27.88 10.52 7.87
CA GLU A 112 27.75 9.07 8.01
C GLU A 112 26.39 8.60 7.47
N GLN A 113 25.31 9.28 7.79
CA GLN A 113 24.00 8.95 7.25
C GLN A 113 23.93 9.18 5.73
N LEU A 114 24.62 10.19 5.22
CA LEU A 114 24.72 10.42 3.77
C LEU A 114 25.48 9.29 3.08
N ASP A 115 26.63 8.87 3.63
CA ASP A 115 27.43 7.75 3.11
C ASP A 115 26.60 6.47 3.07
N ARG A 116 25.94 6.13 4.18
CA ARG A 116 25.05 4.96 4.30
C ARG A 116 23.88 5.00 3.30
N PHE A 117 23.22 6.15 3.15
CA PHE A 117 22.17 6.33 2.16
C PHE A 117 22.65 6.10 0.73
N GLN A 118 23.77 6.72 0.37
CA GLN A 118 24.36 6.60 -0.96
C GLN A 118 24.82 5.17 -1.26
N TYR A 119 25.41 4.49 -0.28
CA TYR A 119 25.77 3.07 -0.41
C TYR A 119 24.53 2.19 -0.56
N PHE A 120 23.49 2.47 0.21
CA PHE A 120 22.24 1.71 0.13
C PHE A 120 21.54 1.86 -1.24
N VAL A 121 21.53 3.05 -1.83
CA VAL A 121 21.08 3.27 -3.22
C VAL A 121 21.87 2.39 -4.19
N ALA A 122 23.19 2.32 -4.05
CA ALA A 122 24.02 1.46 -4.90
C ALA A 122 23.75 -0.04 -4.66
N ALA A 123 23.50 -0.46 -3.42
CA ALA A 123 23.15 -1.84 -3.09
C ALA A 123 21.80 -2.24 -3.71
N LEU A 124 20.79 -1.36 -3.69
CA LEU A 124 19.51 -1.55 -4.35
C LEU A 124 19.68 -1.71 -5.87
N SER A 125 20.44 -0.80 -6.50
CA SER A 125 20.72 -0.85 -7.93
C SER A 125 21.36 -2.19 -8.35
N ARG A 126 22.37 -2.66 -7.60
CA ARG A 126 23.02 -3.96 -7.84
C ARG A 126 22.04 -5.15 -7.77
N ASN A 127 20.96 -5.00 -7.00
CA ASN A 127 19.92 -6.02 -6.85
C ASN A 127 18.73 -5.81 -7.81
N GLY A 128 18.80 -4.86 -8.75
CA GLY A 128 17.74 -4.60 -9.73
C GLY A 128 16.49 -3.94 -9.13
N ILE A 129 16.65 -3.20 -8.03
CA ILE A 129 15.57 -2.53 -7.32
C ILE A 129 15.62 -1.04 -7.66
N SER A 130 14.53 -0.52 -8.23
CA SER A 130 14.31 0.91 -8.48
C SER A 130 13.69 1.60 -7.26
N TRP A 131 13.58 2.94 -7.31
CA TRP A 131 12.98 3.69 -6.19
C TRP A 131 12.11 4.86 -6.61
N LEU A 132 11.06 5.09 -5.82
CA LEU A 132 10.34 6.35 -5.68
C LEU A 132 11.05 7.16 -4.59
N LEU A 133 11.17 8.47 -4.78
CA LEU A 133 11.84 9.32 -3.82
C LEU A 133 10.92 10.46 -3.36
N ASP A 134 10.65 10.51 -2.05
CA ASP A 134 10.08 11.70 -1.46
C ASP A 134 11.14 12.79 -1.39
N VAL A 135 10.92 13.88 -2.11
CA VAL A 135 11.82 15.05 -2.03
C VAL A 135 11.74 15.66 -0.63
N MET A 136 10.54 15.75 -0.07
CA MET A 136 10.31 16.19 1.30
C MET A 136 9.23 15.33 1.96
N SER A 137 9.61 14.56 2.96
CA SER A 137 8.69 13.70 3.71
C SER A 137 8.32 14.29 5.07
N SER A 138 9.26 14.97 5.71
CA SER A 138 9.06 15.50 7.05
C SER A 138 8.24 16.79 7.03
N PRO A 139 7.12 16.87 7.79
CA PRO A 139 6.40 18.14 7.97
C PRO A 139 7.24 19.19 8.69
N ASN A 140 8.40 18.82 9.18
CA ASN A 140 9.33 19.65 9.92
C ASN A 140 10.62 19.94 9.15
N ALA A 141 10.68 19.64 7.86
CA ALA A 141 11.87 19.98 7.07
C ALA A 141 12.21 21.44 7.35
N ALA A 142 13.17 21.59 8.05
CA ALA A 142 13.70 22.64 8.83
C ALA A 142 13.65 24.04 8.25
N ILE A 143 12.90 24.90 8.87
CA ILE A 143 13.17 26.34 8.92
C ILE A 143 13.58 26.65 10.36
N GLY A 144 14.82 27.09 10.57
CA GLY A 144 15.36 27.43 11.88
C GLY A 144 15.92 26.22 12.64
N ASN A 145 16.24 26.40 13.91
CA ASN A 145 16.82 25.37 14.75
C ASN A 145 15.97 24.12 14.76
N VAL A 146 16.45 23.06 14.12
CA VAL A 146 15.85 21.76 14.15
C VAL A 146 16.03 21.23 15.57
N GLY A 147 14.94 21.17 16.32
CA GLY A 147 14.93 20.50 17.60
C GLY A 147 15.39 19.04 17.46
N PRO A 148 15.74 18.35 18.55
CA PRO A 148 16.23 16.98 18.52
C PRO A 148 15.26 16.00 17.85
N HIS A 149 14.02 16.41 17.60
CA HIS A 149 12.99 15.65 16.93
C HIS A 149 12.43 16.45 15.75
N ARG A 150 12.86 16.17 14.53
CA ARG A 150 12.26 16.71 13.30
C ARG A 150 10.77 16.36 13.14
N TRP A 151 10.30 15.43 13.91
CA TRP A 151 8.92 14.99 14.02
C TRP A 151 8.01 15.91 14.85
N ALA A 152 8.55 16.95 15.46
CA ALA A 152 7.73 17.91 16.17
C ALA A 152 6.84 18.68 15.20
N ARG A 153 5.62 18.27 15.00
CA ARG A 153 4.56 18.74 14.07
C ARG A 153 4.27 20.24 14.03
N LYS A 154 5.14 21.07 14.60
CA LYS A 154 4.88 22.50 14.80
C LYS A 154 5.21 23.39 13.60
N LEU A 155 6.01 22.90 12.66
CA LEU A 155 6.46 23.76 11.55
C LEU A 155 5.58 23.65 10.30
N GLY A 156 4.91 22.54 10.04
CA GLY A 156 3.90 22.41 8.99
C GLY A 156 4.44 22.66 7.58
N MET A 157 5.65 22.21 7.26
CA MET A 157 6.27 22.44 5.94
C MET A 157 5.44 21.87 4.79
N ASN A 158 4.72 20.78 5.00
CA ASN A 158 3.86 20.15 4.00
C ASN A 158 2.67 21.02 3.53
N TRP A 159 2.42 22.16 4.18
CA TRP A 159 1.46 23.17 3.70
C TRP A 159 2.11 24.56 3.50
N ARG A 160 3.11 24.92 4.32
CA ARG A 160 3.78 26.23 4.26
C ARG A 160 4.52 26.47 2.93
N VAL A 161 5.05 25.40 2.32
CA VAL A 161 5.71 25.46 1.02
C VAL A 161 4.81 26.00 -0.10
N PHE A 162 3.48 25.95 0.08
CA PHE A 162 2.54 26.46 -0.90
C PHE A 162 2.18 27.94 -0.70
N VAL A 163 2.42 28.49 0.48
CA VAL A 163 1.95 29.85 0.88
C VAL A 163 3.05 30.78 1.34
N GLU A 164 4.21 30.26 1.75
CA GLU A 164 5.32 31.05 2.26
C GLU A 164 6.53 31.04 1.35
N PRO A 165 6.97 32.18 0.80
CA PRO A 165 8.16 32.25 -0.05
C PRO A 165 9.41 31.68 0.61
N ALA A 166 9.61 31.91 1.91
CA ALA A 166 10.77 31.39 2.64
C ALA A 166 10.73 29.84 2.78
N ALA A 167 9.55 29.28 3.01
CA ALA A 167 9.37 27.83 3.08
C ALA A 167 9.61 27.19 1.69
N PHE A 168 9.12 27.82 0.62
CA PHE A 168 9.39 27.38 -0.74
C PHE A 168 10.89 27.44 -1.08
N ALA A 169 11.57 28.53 -0.76
CA ALA A 169 13.01 28.68 -0.98
C ALA A 169 13.83 27.62 -0.21
N HIS A 170 13.39 27.28 1.00
CA HIS A 170 13.99 26.21 1.79
C HIS A 170 13.81 24.83 1.12
N TRP A 171 12.58 24.50 0.65
CA TRP A 171 12.31 23.29 -0.12
C TRP A 171 13.17 23.25 -1.39
N GLN A 172 13.24 24.35 -2.13
CA GLN A 172 14.01 24.46 -3.37
C GLN A 172 15.51 24.20 -3.14
N ARG A 173 16.08 24.79 -2.09
CA ARG A 173 17.47 24.54 -1.70
C ARG A 173 17.71 23.07 -1.37
N TRP A 174 16.81 22.46 -0.62
CA TRP A 174 16.88 21.04 -0.26
C TRP A 174 16.78 20.15 -1.51
N ALA A 175 15.77 20.36 -2.35
CA ALA A 175 15.56 19.59 -3.57
C ALA A 175 16.80 19.63 -4.50
N ASN A 176 17.34 20.83 -4.72
CA ASN A 176 18.55 20.99 -5.51
C ASN A 176 19.72 20.22 -4.91
N TRP A 177 19.97 20.36 -3.61
CA TRP A 177 21.06 19.67 -2.96
C TRP A 177 20.92 18.14 -3.04
N LEU A 178 19.74 17.62 -2.71
CA LEU A 178 19.45 16.18 -2.72
C LEU A 178 19.64 15.57 -4.11
N LEU A 179 19.10 16.23 -5.12
CA LEU A 179 19.10 15.71 -6.49
C LEU A 179 20.45 15.87 -7.21
N THR A 180 21.26 16.88 -6.86
CA THR A 180 22.54 17.13 -7.54
C THR A 180 23.76 16.60 -6.78
N THR A 181 23.61 16.17 -5.51
CA THR A 181 24.74 15.60 -4.76
C THR A 181 25.22 14.32 -5.43
N PRO A 182 26.50 14.22 -5.84
CA PRO A 182 27.03 13.02 -6.47
C PRO A 182 27.05 11.84 -5.48
N ASN A 183 26.64 10.69 -5.94
CA ASN A 183 26.78 9.43 -5.20
C ASN A 183 28.12 8.79 -5.61
N PRO A 184 29.09 8.62 -4.69
CA PRO A 184 30.40 8.08 -5.04
C PRO A 184 30.35 6.59 -5.47
N TYR A 185 29.32 5.87 -5.09
CA TYR A 185 29.16 4.43 -5.37
C TYR A 185 28.51 4.15 -6.72
N THR A 186 27.49 4.93 -7.12
CA THR A 186 26.85 4.85 -8.46
C THR A 186 27.50 5.75 -9.47
N ARG A 187 28.33 6.73 -9.04
CA ARG A 187 28.96 7.79 -9.84
C ARG A 187 27.95 8.72 -10.53
N GLN A 188 26.73 8.74 -10.06
CA GLN A 188 25.66 9.58 -10.57
C GLN A 188 24.98 10.31 -9.41
N SER A 189 24.32 11.43 -9.70
CA SER A 189 23.40 12.04 -8.74
C SER A 189 22.00 11.43 -8.90
N LEU A 190 21.15 11.58 -7.90
CA LEU A 190 19.77 11.05 -7.96
C LEU A 190 18.97 11.60 -9.14
N ALA A 191 19.28 12.83 -9.60
CA ALA A 191 18.66 13.41 -10.79
C ALA A 191 18.96 12.63 -12.08
N HIS A 192 20.08 11.94 -12.15
CA HIS A 192 20.56 11.23 -13.34
C HIS A 192 20.59 9.71 -13.15
N ASP A 193 20.24 9.22 -11.96
CA ASP A 193 20.26 7.79 -11.67
C ASP A 193 19.06 7.09 -12.32
N PRO A 194 19.29 6.10 -13.21
CA PRO A 194 18.22 5.40 -13.92
C PRO A 194 17.27 4.59 -13.02
N GLY A 195 17.69 4.27 -11.79
CA GLY A 195 16.85 3.62 -10.80
C GLY A 195 15.77 4.52 -10.21
N THR A 196 15.85 5.85 -10.41
CA THR A 196 14.84 6.79 -9.93
C THR A 196 13.58 6.71 -10.82
N LEU A 197 12.58 5.96 -10.40
CA LEU A 197 11.30 5.83 -11.12
C LEU A 197 10.52 7.14 -11.13
N GLY A 198 10.50 7.85 -10.01
CA GLY A 198 9.70 9.07 -9.87
C GLY A 198 10.02 9.84 -8.60
N LEU A 199 9.65 11.13 -8.60
CA LEU A 199 9.73 12.00 -7.44
C LEU A 199 8.34 12.31 -6.90
N ILE A 200 8.16 12.18 -5.59
CA ILE A 200 7.04 12.74 -4.82
C ILE A 200 7.53 14.07 -4.28
N LEU A 201 7.01 15.18 -4.80
CA LEU A 201 7.53 16.52 -4.47
C LEU A 201 7.40 16.86 -2.99
N VAL A 202 6.25 16.55 -2.42
CA VAL A 202 5.94 16.71 -0.99
C VAL A 202 5.07 15.53 -0.60
N ASN A 203 5.48 14.81 0.43
CA ASN A 203 4.66 13.77 1.03
C ASN A 203 3.47 14.40 1.75
N GLU A 204 2.28 13.89 1.52
CA GLU A 204 1.03 14.26 2.17
C GLU A 204 0.84 15.78 2.32
N PRO A 205 0.86 16.54 1.22
CA PRO A 205 0.63 17.96 1.29
C PRO A 205 -0.75 18.26 1.85
N SER A 206 -0.84 19.21 2.77
CA SER A 206 -2.03 19.41 3.60
C SER A 206 -2.62 20.82 3.53
N LEU A 207 -2.47 21.51 2.41
CA LEU A 207 -3.14 22.79 2.18
C LEU A 207 -4.56 22.56 1.65
N ASP A 208 -5.36 21.87 2.41
CA ASP A 208 -6.79 21.77 2.19
C ASP A 208 -7.55 22.61 3.22
N TYR A 209 -8.82 22.82 2.95
CA TYR A 209 -9.67 23.58 3.85
C TYR A 209 -9.75 22.96 5.27
N ARG A 210 -9.83 21.64 5.37
CA ARG A 210 -9.88 20.93 6.66
C ARG A 210 -8.62 21.19 7.46
N SER A 211 -7.48 20.99 6.84
CA SER A 211 -6.19 21.21 7.45
C SER A 211 -6.00 22.66 7.86
N PHE A 212 -6.61 23.57 7.13
CA PHE A 212 -6.44 25.00 7.28
C PHE A 212 -7.31 25.59 8.38
N VAL A 213 -8.58 25.22 8.44
CA VAL A 213 -9.56 25.77 9.38
C VAL A 213 -9.69 24.91 10.63
N ALA A 214 -9.71 23.59 10.50
CA ALA A 214 -9.85 22.66 11.62
C ALA A 214 -8.55 22.45 12.42
N GLY A 215 -7.39 22.73 11.82
CA GLY A 215 -6.07 22.62 12.45
C GLY A 215 -5.74 23.75 13.44
N GLY A 216 -6.68 24.55 13.81
CA GLY A 216 -6.82 25.70 14.72
C GLY A 216 -5.59 26.28 15.43
N GLY A 217 -4.80 25.46 16.12
CA GLY A 217 -3.78 25.97 17.01
C GLY A 217 -2.45 26.37 16.38
N ALA A 218 -1.86 25.54 15.53
CA ALA A 218 -0.52 25.79 14.98
C ALA A 218 -0.54 26.67 13.70
N ARG A 219 -1.69 26.83 13.06
CA ARG A 219 -1.86 27.58 11.81
C ARG A 219 -2.48 28.95 12.01
N ALA A 220 -3.10 29.19 13.17
CA ALA A 220 -3.71 30.47 13.52
C ALA A 220 -2.80 31.70 13.30
N PRO A 221 -1.49 31.66 13.60
CA PRO A 221 -0.60 32.79 13.35
C PRO A 221 -0.45 33.18 11.88
N PHE A 222 -0.74 32.26 10.96
CA PHE A 222 -0.60 32.47 9.50
C PHE A 222 -1.93 32.87 8.82
N LEU A 223 -3.05 32.75 9.52
CA LEU A 223 -4.37 33.06 8.98
C LEU A 223 -4.52 34.52 8.49
N PRO A 224 -4.00 35.55 9.23
CA PRO A 224 -4.12 36.94 8.74
C PRO A 224 -3.48 37.16 7.37
N GLY A 225 -2.25 36.72 7.16
CA GLY A 225 -1.57 36.85 5.87
C GLY A 225 -2.26 36.09 4.73
N LEU A 226 -2.94 35.00 5.07
CA LEU A 226 -3.71 34.23 4.10
C LEU A 226 -5.04 34.92 3.77
N ALA A 227 -5.69 35.57 4.70
CA ALA A 227 -6.86 36.36 4.43
C ALA A 227 -6.54 37.50 3.43
N ASP A 228 -5.42 38.19 3.64
CA ASP A 228 -4.93 39.23 2.75
C ASP A 228 -4.60 38.66 1.34
N GLY A 229 -3.93 37.52 1.30
CA GLY A 229 -3.64 36.82 0.04
C GLY A 229 -4.89 36.39 -0.71
N PHE A 230 -5.89 35.89 0.01
CA PHE A 230 -7.19 35.53 -0.58
C PHE A 230 -7.93 36.76 -1.11
N ALA A 231 -7.95 37.85 -0.35
CA ALA A 231 -8.56 39.10 -0.79
C ALA A 231 -7.85 39.67 -2.04
N ALA A 232 -6.52 39.70 -2.05
CA ALA A 232 -5.74 40.14 -3.22
C ALA A 232 -6.01 39.27 -4.45
N TRP A 233 -6.05 37.94 -4.28
CA TRP A 233 -6.37 37.02 -5.37
C TRP A 233 -7.78 37.23 -5.92
N GLN A 234 -8.78 37.44 -5.03
CA GLN A 234 -10.16 37.73 -5.44
C GLN A 234 -10.22 39.00 -6.29
N ASN A 235 -9.59 40.09 -5.82
CA ASN A 235 -9.58 41.35 -6.54
C ASN A 235 -8.96 41.21 -7.94
N ALA A 236 -7.91 40.39 -8.09
CA ALA A 236 -7.25 40.14 -9.35
C ALA A 236 -8.08 39.26 -10.32
N HIS A 237 -8.82 38.27 -9.81
CA HIS A 237 -9.52 37.27 -10.63
C HIS A 237 -11.03 37.54 -10.79
N PHE A 238 -11.59 38.35 -9.90
CA PHE A 238 -13.03 38.71 -9.91
C PHE A 238 -13.19 40.22 -9.70
N PRO A 239 -12.67 41.06 -10.61
CA PRO A 239 -12.72 42.53 -10.46
C PRO A 239 -14.17 43.00 -10.36
N GLY A 240 -14.44 43.82 -9.32
CA GLY A 240 -15.77 44.36 -9.05
C GLY A 240 -16.71 43.41 -8.28
N ALA A 241 -16.31 42.18 -8.00
CA ALA A 241 -17.08 41.30 -7.13
C ALA A 241 -16.84 41.61 -5.65
N HIS A 242 -17.82 41.34 -4.80
CA HIS A 242 -17.65 41.45 -3.37
C HIS A 242 -16.55 40.51 -2.86
N THR A 243 -15.60 41.06 -2.08
CA THR A 243 -14.51 40.29 -1.47
C THR A 243 -15.06 39.50 -0.26
N LEU A 244 -14.88 38.19 -0.32
CA LEU A 244 -15.31 37.27 0.73
C LEU A 244 -14.19 37.04 1.76
N PRO A 245 -14.49 36.94 3.04
CA PRO A 245 -13.50 36.46 4.02
C PRO A 245 -13.27 34.96 3.86
N PRO A 246 -12.14 34.42 4.36
CA PRO A 246 -11.96 32.98 4.45
C PRO A 246 -13.09 32.35 5.28
N PRO A 247 -13.60 31.16 4.86
CA PRO A 247 -14.71 30.50 5.56
C PRO A 247 -14.35 30.18 7.01
N ALA A 248 -15.28 30.40 7.94
CA ALA A 248 -15.06 30.24 9.39
C ALA A 248 -15.21 28.78 9.88
N SER A 249 -15.81 27.88 9.10
CA SER A 249 -16.07 26.48 9.52
C SER A 249 -16.02 25.48 8.39
N VAL A 250 -15.70 24.22 8.69
CA VAL A 250 -15.52 23.06 7.78
C VAL A 250 -16.86 22.49 7.36
N GLY A 251 -17.90 22.90 7.37
CA GLY A 251 -19.16 22.19 7.03
C GLY A 251 -19.99 22.89 5.95
N GLN A 252 -19.56 24.05 5.55
CA GLN A 252 -20.34 24.87 4.65
C GLN A 252 -19.96 24.58 3.19
N ALA A 253 -20.87 23.92 2.48
CA ALA A 253 -20.83 23.93 1.02
C ALA A 253 -21.47 25.23 0.53
N GLY A 254 -20.98 25.78 -0.59
CA GLY A 254 -21.59 26.97 -1.18
C GLY A 254 -20.59 27.80 -2.01
N PRO A 255 -21.07 28.90 -2.61
CA PRO A 255 -20.25 29.75 -3.49
C PRO A 255 -18.98 30.30 -2.81
N ASP A 256 -19.09 30.67 -1.53
CA ASP A 256 -17.97 31.24 -0.77
C ASP A 256 -16.88 30.21 -0.54
N MET A 257 -17.29 28.98 -0.18
CA MET A 257 -16.38 27.85 -0.06
C MET A 257 -15.73 27.51 -1.41
N ALA A 258 -16.50 27.49 -2.49
CA ALA A 258 -15.98 27.21 -3.82
C ALA A 258 -14.90 28.21 -4.25
N ARG A 259 -15.09 29.50 -3.95
CA ARG A 259 -14.10 30.54 -4.26
C ARG A 259 -12.83 30.37 -3.43
N PHE A 260 -12.97 30.04 -2.16
CA PHE A 260 -11.81 29.76 -1.29
C PHE A 260 -11.05 28.51 -1.74
N GLN A 261 -11.73 27.43 -2.06
CA GLN A 261 -11.13 26.21 -2.62
C GLN A 261 -10.43 26.47 -3.97
N ALA A 262 -11.02 27.31 -4.82
CA ALA A 262 -10.39 27.71 -6.08
C ALA A 262 -9.05 28.43 -5.85
N TRP A 263 -9.00 29.31 -4.84
CA TRP A 263 -7.75 29.96 -4.45
C TRP A 263 -6.71 28.99 -3.88
N LEU A 264 -7.10 28.09 -2.98
CA LEU A 264 -6.20 27.04 -2.46
C LEU A 264 -5.66 26.16 -3.60
N THR A 265 -6.52 25.81 -4.54
CA THR A 265 -6.12 25.04 -5.73
C THR A 265 -5.14 25.82 -6.60
N TYR A 266 -5.37 27.13 -6.79
CA TYR A 266 -4.45 28.00 -7.52
C TYR A 266 -3.06 28.04 -6.86
N LEU A 267 -2.97 28.24 -5.54
CA LEU A 267 -1.71 28.29 -4.82
C LEU A 267 -0.93 26.97 -4.95
N GLN A 268 -1.61 25.86 -4.78
CA GLN A 268 -0.99 24.53 -4.86
C GLN A 268 -0.53 24.19 -6.28
N ARG A 269 -1.33 24.50 -7.29
CA ARG A 269 -0.92 24.33 -8.70
C ARG A 269 0.30 25.20 -9.07
N ASP A 270 0.33 26.46 -8.63
CA ASP A 270 1.47 27.34 -8.89
C ASP A 270 2.74 26.83 -8.21
N ALA A 271 2.66 26.49 -6.94
CA ALA A 271 3.82 25.96 -6.21
C ALA A 271 4.31 24.64 -6.81
N THR A 272 3.40 23.71 -7.17
CA THR A 272 3.76 22.43 -7.80
C THR A 272 4.45 22.65 -9.16
N ARG A 273 3.99 23.60 -9.96
CA ARG A 273 4.64 23.96 -11.21
C ARG A 273 6.07 24.48 -10.97
N ARG A 274 6.25 25.37 -9.98
CA ARG A 274 7.57 25.89 -9.60
C ARG A 274 8.49 24.81 -9.03
N MET A 275 7.94 23.86 -8.24
CA MET A 275 8.67 22.69 -7.74
C MET A 275 9.13 21.81 -8.90
N THR A 276 8.23 21.49 -9.83
CA THR A 276 8.58 20.73 -11.04
C THR A 276 9.67 21.42 -11.85
N PHE A 277 9.57 22.74 -12.04
CA PHE A 277 10.62 23.51 -12.69
C PHE A 277 11.98 23.41 -11.96
N THR A 278 11.96 23.46 -10.63
CA THR A 278 13.17 23.32 -9.81
C THR A 278 13.84 21.97 -10.02
N VAL A 279 13.10 20.87 -9.97
CA VAL A 279 13.69 19.53 -10.15
C VAL A 279 14.15 19.30 -11.59
N ARG A 280 13.48 19.90 -12.59
CA ARG A 280 13.93 19.88 -13.99
C ARG A 280 15.27 20.63 -14.16
N ASN A 281 15.42 21.77 -13.51
CA ASN A 281 16.67 22.54 -13.52
C ASN A 281 17.81 21.82 -12.79
N ALA A 282 17.52 20.96 -11.81
CA ALA A 282 18.49 20.09 -11.18
C ALA A 282 18.92 18.90 -12.08
N GLY A 283 18.38 18.80 -13.30
CA GLY A 283 18.72 17.75 -14.28
C GLY A 283 17.77 16.55 -14.28
N TYR A 284 16.75 16.52 -13.42
CA TYR A 284 15.83 15.37 -13.36
C TYR A 284 14.82 15.40 -14.51
N ALA A 285 14.92 14.42 -15.41
CA ALA A 285 14.03 14.27 -16.57
C ALA A 285 12.86 13.29 -16.35
N GLY A 286 12.86 12.54 -15.25
CA GLY A 286 11.89 11.49 -14.94
C GLY A 286 10.51 12.02 -14.50
N SER A 287 9.65 11.12 -14.04
CA SER A 287 8.26 11.42 -13.67
C SER A 287 8.13 12.09 -12.30
N VAL A 288 7.12 12.95 -12.15
CA VAL A 288 6.86 13.73 -10.93
C VAL A 288 5.41 13.59 -10.49
N THR A 289 5.20 13.41 -9.19
CA THR A 289 3.88 13.39 -8.55
C THR A 289 3.87 14.17 -7.23
N SER A 290 2.68 14.35 -6.67
CA SER A 290 2.38 14.92 -5.36
C SER A 290 0.91 14.68 -5.03
N PHE A 291 0.42 15.16 -3.88
CA PHE A 291 -0.99 15.03 -3.47
C PHE A 291 -1.44 13.57 -3.32
N ASP A 292 -0.58 12.78 -2.72
CA ASP A 292 -0.70 11.36 -2.47
C ASP A 292 -1.66 10.98 -1.32
N ASN A 293 -2.17 11.96 -0.60
CA ASN A 293 -3.20 11.79 0.41
C ASN A 293 -4.49 12.56 0.07
N TRP A 294 -5.48 12.51 0.96
CA TRP A 294 -6.74 13.28 0.87
C TRP A 294 -7.52 13.01 -0.43
N PRO A 295 -8.24 11.88 -0.50
CA PRO A 295 -8.96 11.45 -1.70
C PRO A 295 -10.24 12.25 -1.97
N MET A 296 -10.37 13.45 -1.39
CA MET A 296 -11.53 14.32 -1.53
C MET A 296 -11.70 14.80 -2.97
N LEU A 297 -12.96 15.02 -3.36
CA LEU A 297 -13.33 15.44 -4.72
C LEU A 297 -12.71 16.78 -5.11
N ASN A 298 -12.61 17.72 -4.16
CA ASN A 298 -12.00 19.04 -4.39
C ASN A 298 -10.48 19.01 -4.60
N GLN A 299 -9.81 17.88 -4.35
CA GLN A 299 -8.38 17.69 -4.60
C GLN A 299 -8.10 17.12 -6.02
N VAL A 300 -9.12 16.64 -6.69
CA VAL A 300 -8.99 16.07 -8.05
C VAL A 300 -8.34 17.04 -9.04
N PRO A 301 -8.69 18.35 -9.07
CA PRO A 301 -8.07 19.29 -9.99
C PRO A 301 -6.54 19.40 -9.83
N LEU A 302 -5.99 19.14 -8.64
CA LEU A 302 -4.53 19.19 -8.39
C LEU A 302 -3.80 18.03 -9.07
N ARG A 303 -4.41 16.83 -9.08
CA ARG A 303 -3.78 15.60 -9.58
C ARG A 303 -3.78 15.47 -11.09
N GLN A 304 -4.72 16.09 -11.78
CA GLN A 304 -4.89 15.91 -13.23
C GLN A 304 -3.66 16.31 -14.07
N ASN A 305 -2.81 17.20 -13.57
CA ASN A 305 -1.64 17.70 -14.28
C ASN A 305 -0.31 17.01 -13.89
N LEU A 306 -0.35 16.03 -12.98
CA LEU A 306 0.84 15.26 -12.59
C LEU A 306 1.20 14.21 -13.64
N ASP A 307 2.45 13.76 -13.68
CA ASP A 307 2.90 12.75 -14.65
C ASP A 307 2.30 11.38 -14.34
N PHE A 308 2.18 11.02 -13.08
CA PHE A 308 1.49 9.84 -12.58
C PHE A 308 0.71 10.19 -11.31
N ILE A 309 -0.22 9.34 -10.91
CA ILE A 309 -1.01 9.52 -9.69
C ILE A 309 -0.54 8.55 -8.64
N ASP A 310 -0.28 9.07 -7.46
CA ASP A 310 0.00 8.29 -6.26
C ASP A 310 -1.06 8.55 -5.20
N MET A 311 -1.35 7.54 -4.35
CA MET A 311 -2.35 7.69 -3.30
C MET A 311 -2.03 6.83 -2.08
N HIS A 312 -2.32 7.37 -0.91
CA HIS A 312 -2.30 6.67 0.37
C HIS A 312 -3.70 6.29 0.82
N GLY A 313 -3.80 5.24 1.63
CA GLY A 313 -5.04 4.89 2.30
C GLY A 313 -4.91 3.68 3.21
N TYR A 314 -5.66 3.72 4.29
CA TYR A 314 -5.57 2.73 5.35
C TYR A 314 -6.94 2.21 5.74
N ALA A 315 -7.00 0.95 6.18
CA ALA A 315 -8.25 0.30 6.60
C ALA A 315 -8.81 0.91 7.89
N GLN A 316 -7.95 1.52 8.69
CA GLN A 316 -8.25 2.09 10.00
C GLN A 316 -7.65 3.48 10.13
N ASN A 317 -8.15 4.25 11.12
CA ASN A 317 -7.48 5.49 11.51
C ASN A 317 -6.08 5.18 12.05
N GLU A 318 -5.10 5.89 11.54
CA GLU A 318 -3.71 5.82 11.99
C GLU A 318 -3.60 6.10 13.50
N ASN A 319 -2.73 5.33 14.16
CA ASN A 319 -2.35 5.48 15.54
C ASN A 319 -3.42 5.19 16.61
N PRO A 320 -3.66 3.93 16.93
CA PRO A 320 -3.82 3.60 18.32
C PRO A 320 -2.42 3.69 18.95
N GLY A 321 -1.99 4.87 19.39
CA GLY A 321 -0.82 4.98 20.27
C GLY A 321 -0.93 4.01 21.44
N PRO A 322 0.12 3.79 22.24
CA PRO A 322 0.16 2.78 23.29
C PRO A 322 -0.97 2.83 24.33
N ASN A 323 -1.90 3.74 24.23
CA ASN A 323 -3.12 3.86 25.01
C ASN A 323 -4.34 4.27 24.18
N GLY A 324 -4.25 4.19 22.84
CA GLY A 324 -5.32 4.58 21.93
C GLY A 324 -6.33 3.46 21.68
N ALA A 325 -7.60 3.83 21.55
CA ALA A 325 -8.61 2.91 21.04
C ALA A 325 -8.35 2.64 19.55
N PHE A 326 -8.40 1.37 19.15
CA PHE A 326 -8.30 0.99 17.75
C PHE A 326 -9.67 0.59 17.21
N THR A 327 -9.93 0.92 15.97
CA THR A 327 -11.08 0.39 15.24
C THR A 327 -10.63 -0.86 14.51
N ALA A 328 -11.43 -1.93 14.58
CA ALA A 328 -11.13 -3.17 13.87
C ALA A 328 -12.35 -3.60 13.04
N PRO A 329 -12.83 -2.75 12.10
CA PRO A 329 -13.89 -3.19 11.20
C PRO A 329 -13.32 -4.27 10.28
N SER A 330 -14.14 -5.23 9.89
CA SER A 330 -13.78 -6.14 8.81
C SER A 330 -13.75 -5.38 7.49
N SER A 331 -12.62 -5.40 6.81
CA SER A 331 -12.49 -4.85 5.45
C SER A 331 -13.35 -5.64 4.46
N LEU A 332 -13.57 -6.94 4.70
CA LEU A 332 -14.49 -7.76 3.90
C LEU A 332 -15.94 -7.31 4.03
N ALA A 333 -16.37 -6.85 5.21
CA ALA A 333 -17.73 -6.34 5.43
C ALA A 333 -18.05 -5.07 4.62
N THR A 334 -17.03 -4.31 4.26
CA THR A 334 -17.15 -3.07 3.47
C THR A 334 -16.63 -3.22 2.03
N GLY A 335 -16.25 -4.43 1.65
CA GLY A 335 -15.62 -4.69 0.36
C GLY A 335 -14.30 -3.95 0.16
N GLY A 336 -13.53 -3.73 1.24
CA GLY A 336 -12.28 -2.96 1.18
C GLY A 336 -12.54 -1.47 0.93
N ARG A 337 -13.35 -0.81 1.73
CA ARG A 337 -13.76 0.60 1.51
C ARG A 337 -12.59 1.53 1.21
N TYR A 338 -11.47 1.39 1.94
CA TYR A 338 -10.29 2.24 1.72
C TYR A 338 -9.69 2.04 0.31
N LEU A 339 -9.69 0.82 -0.22
CA LEU A 339 -9.22 0.51 -1.58
C LEU A 339 -10.13 1.14 -2.64
N GLN A 340 -11.43 1.14 -2.41
CA GLN A 340 -12.40 1.78 -3.30
C GLN A 340 -12.16 3.29 -3.37
N VAL A 341 -11.89 3.92 -2.23
CA VAL A 341 -11.59 5.35 -2.13
C VAL A 341 -10.28 5.67 -2.84
N ILE A 342 -9.21 4.91 -2.56
CA ILE A 342 -7.92 5.02 -3.26
C ILE A 342 -8.13 4.87 -4.77
N GLY A 343 -8.76 3.78 -5.21
CA GLY A 343 -8.93 3.47 -6.63
C GLY A 343 -9.71 4.52 -7.41
N SER A 344 -10.65 5.20 -6.75
CA SER A 344 -11.45 6.26 -7.35
C SER A 344 -10.67 7.56 -7.63
N THR A 345 -9.46 7.70 -7.12
CA THR A 345 -8.58 8.86 -7.39
C THR A 345 -7.73 8.70 -8.64
N ARG A 346 -7.65 7.48 -9.20
CA ARG A 346 -6.94 7.21 -10.44
C ARG A 346 -7.38 8.15 -11.56
N VAL A 347 -6.44 8.62 -12.37
CA VAL A 347 -6.73 9.36 -13.60
C VAL A 347 -6.42 8.45 -14.80
N PHE A 348 -7.41 8.18 -15.63
CA PHE A 348 -7.19 7.37 -16.85
C PHE A 348 -6.20 8.06 -17.79
N GLY A 349 -5.33 7.26 -18.41
CA GLY A 349 -4.25 7.75 -19.25
C GLY A 349 -2.96 8.08 -18.50
N LYS A 350 -2.93 7.86 -17.16
CA LYS A 350 -1.73 8.02 -16.33
C LYS A 350 -1.46 6.77 -15.52
N PRO A 351 -0.19 6.44 -15.24
CA PRO A 351 0.15 5.38 -14.28
C PRO A 351 -0.42 5.68 -12.89
N PHE A 352 -0.72 4.64 -12.14
CA PHE A 352 -1.27 4.74 -10.80
C PHE A 352 -0.49 3.90 -9.81
N THR A 353 -0.02 4.53 -8.75
CA THR A 353 0.70 3.88 -7.65
C THR A 353 -0.03 4.08 -6.33
N VAL A 354 0.20 3.17 -5.40
CA VAL A 354 -0.22 3.29 -4.00
C VAL A 354 1.04 3.13 -3.16
N SER A 355 1.62 4.25 -2.77
CA SER A 355 2.91 4.24 -2.08
C SER A 355 2.79 4.04 -0.57
N GLU A 356 1.58 4.13 -0.02
CA GLU A 356 1.28 3.74 1.35
C GLU A 356 -0.10 3.10 1.45
N HIS A 357 -0.13 1.92 2.08
CA HIS A 357 -1.37 1.30 2.50
C HIS A 357 -1.12 0.38 3.70
N GLY A 358 -2.17 0.13 4.46
CA GLY A 358 -2.07 -0.79 5.58
C GLY A 358 -3.41 -1.11 6.22
N ASP A 359 -3.38 -2.23 6.93
CA ASP A 359 -4.33 -2.60 7.95
C ASP A 359 -3.48 -2.88 9.19
N PHE A 360 -3.61 -2.06 10.20
CA PHE A 360 -2.61 -1.93 11.24
C PHE A 360 -2.76 -2.94 12.37
N PHE A 361 -1.60 -3.34 12.94
CA PHE A 361 -1.56 -3.93 14.26
C PHE A 361 -2.11 -2.93 15.30
N PRO A 362 -2.96 -3.34 16.26
CA PRO A 362 -3.30 -4.71 16.62
C PRO A 362 -4.64 -5.22 16.06
N SER A 363 -5.09 -4.75 14.90
CA SER A 363 -6.32 -5.26 14.31
C SER A 363 -6.28 -6.78 14.14
N PRO A 364 -7.21 -7.54 14.74
CA PRO A 364 -7.25 -8.98 14.57
C PRO A 364 -7.71 -9.40 13.17
N ARG A 365 -8.13 -8.44 12.36
CA ARG A 365 -8.58 -8.66 10.98
C ARG A 365 -7.60 -8.15 9.92
N ARG A 366 -6.40 -7.73 10.30
CA ARG A 366 -5.40 -7.21 9.36
C ARG A 366 -4.94 -8.22 8.31
N PHE A 367 -5.20 -9.52 8.53
CA PHE A 367 -4.99 -10.56 7.53
C PHE A 367 -5.84 -10.35 6.27
N GLU A 368 -7.01 -9.70 6.37
CA GLU A 368 -7.92 -9.50 5.24
C GLU A 368 -7.26 -8.67 4.12
N SER A 369 -6.47 -7.66 4.49
CA SER A 369 -5.74 -6.82 3.54
C SER A 369 -4.67 -7.60 2.76
N GLY A 370 -4.13 -8.68 3.34
CA GLY A 370 -3.14 -9.54 2.69
C GLY A 370 -3.64 -10.21 1.40
N LEU A 371 -4.96 -10.33 1.22
CA LEU A 371 -5.56 -10.84 -0.01
C LEU A 371 -6.37 -9.77 -0.76
N LEU A 372 -7.08 -8.89 -0.05
CA LEU A 372 -7.86 -7.81 -0.66
C LEU A 372 -7.01 -6.87 -1.51
N VAL A 373 -5.84 -6.46 -1.00
CA VAL A 373 -4.99 -5.45 -1.67
C VAL A 373 -4.42 -5.95 -3.00
N PRO A 374 -3.68 -7.07 -3.07
CA PRO A 374 -3.10 -7.53 -4.33
C PRO A 374 -4.17 -7.83 -5.39
N VAL A 375 -5.31 -8.32 -4.96
CA VAL A 375 -6.43 -8.70 -5.84
C VAL A 375 -7.11 -7.46 -6.42
N PHE A 376 -7.51 -6.51 -5.57
CA PHE A 376 -8.15 -5.28 -6.03
C PHE A 376 -7.19 -4.47 -6.93
N ALA A 377 -5.93 -4.35 -6.55
CA ALA A 377 -4.91 -3.68 -7.34
C ALA A 377 -4.73 -4.34 -8.73
N ALA A 378 -4.79 -5.66 -8.81
CA ALA A 378 -4.71 -6.39 -10.08
C ALA A 378 -5.95 -6.15 -10.95
N ILE A 379 -7.17 -6.28 -10.40
CA ILE A 379 -8.43 -5.99 -11.11
C ILE A 379 -8.42 -4.54 -11.63
N GLN A 380 -7.94 -3.59 -10.83
CA GLN A 380 -7.83 -2.21 -11.22
C GLN A 380 -6.65 -1.92 -12.16
N GLY A 381 -5.69 -2.83 -12.28
CA GLY A 381 -4.49 -2.65 -13.09
C GLY A 381 -3.58 -1.54 -12.55
N TRP A 382 -3.38 -1.45 -11.25
CA TRP A 382 -2.43 -0.50 -10.63
C TRP A 382 -0.99 -0.89 -10.92
N ASP A 383 -0.13 0.09 -11.15
CA ASP A 383 1.27 -0.16 -11.50
C ASP A 383 2.09 -0.61 -10.30
N ALA A 384 1.99 0.06 -9.17
CA ALA A 384 2.70 -0.31 -7.95
C ALA A 384 1.79 -0.25 -6.72
N VAL A 385 2.11 -1.11 -5.75
CA VAL A 385 1.52 -1.09 -4.40
C VAL A 385 2.65 -1.34 -3.42
N CYS A 386 2.89 -0.38 -2.51
CA CYS A 386 3.97 -0.45 -1.54
C CYS A 386 3.48 -0.91 -0.17
N GLN A 387 4.07 -1.96 0.35
CA GLN A 387 3.92 -2.34 1.76
C GLN A 387 4.51 -1.22 2.63
N HIS A 388 3.69 -0.62 3.48
CA HIS A 388 4.09 0.48 4.36
C HIS A 388 4.17 -0.01 5.81
N ALA A 389 5.13 0.35 6.61
CA ALA A 389 6.39 0.99 6.30
C ALA A 389 7.50 0.57 7.26
N ASP A 390 7.18 0.32 8.55
CA ASP A 390 8.18 0.10 9.60
C ASP A 390 8.86 -1.27 9.43
N GLY A 391 10.02 -1.25 8.79
CA GLY A 391 10.81 -2.44 8.53
C GLY A 391 10.06 -3.46 7.66
N PRO A 392 9.79 -3.18 6.36
CA PRO A 392 9.27 -4.21 5.47
C PRO A 392 10.20 -5.42 5.40
N ILE A 393 11.50 -5.19 5.56
CA ILE A 393 12.49 -6.25 5.77
C ILE A 393 13.08 -6.11 7.16
N MET A 394 13.09 -7.21 7.89
CA MET A 394 13.84 -7.38 9.13
C MET A 394 14.80 -8.54 8.94
N LEU A 395 16.04 -8.36 9.38
CA LEU A 395 17.06 -9.43 9.28
C LEU A 395 16.93 -10.42 10.43
N ALA A 396 16.47 -9.96 11.58
CA ALA A 396 16.24 -10.77 12.76
C ALA A 396 15.21 -10.12 13.69
N TYR A 397 14.61 -10.90 14.58
CA TYR A 397 13.74 -10.36 15.63
C TYR A 397 14.49 -9.51 16.64
N ASP A 398 15.71 -9.91 16.99
CA ASP A 398 16.58 -9.28 17.98
C ASP A 398 17.71 -8.44 17.37
N GLY A 399 17.71 -8.29 16.06
CA GLY A 399 18.80 -7.66 15.31
C GLY A 399 18.85 -6.12 15.42
N VAL A 400 19.78 -5.48 14.71
CA VAL A 400 19.95 -4.02 14.66
C VAL A 400 18.89 -3.38 13.75
N GLY A 401 18.15 -2.35 14.18
CA GLY A 401 17.12 -1.60 13.46
C GLY A 401 16.08 -1.03 14.40
N VAL A 402 15.12 -0.37 13.85
CA VAL A 402 14.13 0.40 14.55
C VAL A 402 13.02 -0.49 15.10
N ARG A 403 12.54 -0.19 16.30
CA ARG A 403 11.34 -0.82 16.91
C ARG A 403 11.39 -2.35 16.95
N LYS A 404 12.35 -2.89 17.66
CA LYS A 404 12.62 -4.33 17.78
C LYS A 404 12.07 -4.98 19.02
N ASP A 405 11.49 -4.18 19.85
CA ASP A 405 10.85 -4.61 21.09
C ASP A 405 9.54 -5.37 20.85
N GLY A 406 9.01 -5.36 19.61
CA GLY A 406 7.80 -6.07 19.24
C GLY A 406 7.20 -5.62 17.93
N ILE A 407 6.01 -6.15 17.61
CA ILE A 407 5.17 -5.67 16.52
C ILE A 407 4.61 -4.31 16.91
N HIS A 408 4.77 -3.32 16.04
CA HIS A 408 4.17 -1.99 16.17
C HIS A 408 3.09 -1.79 15.09
N THR A 409 2.41 -0.66 15.14
CA THR A 409 1.22 -0.37 14.32
C THR A 409 1.42 -0.67 12.83
N ASP A 410 2.55 -0.27 12.27
CA ASP A 410 2.86 -0.36 10.84
C ASP A 410 3.97 -1.39 10.52
N SER A 411 4.34 -2.25 11.48
CA SER A 411 5.34 -3.31 11.26
C SER A 411 4.92 -4.26 10.14
N VAL A 412 5.86 -4.61 9.26
CA VAL A 412 5.70 -5.62 8.21
C VAL A 412 6.59 -6.83 8.50
N GLY A 413 7.89 -6.63 8.58
CA GLY A 413 8.86 -7.72 8.70
C GLY A 413 8.75 -8.53 9.99
N LEU A 414 8.35 -7.90 11.11
CA LEU A 414 8.15 -8.57 12.40
C LEU A 414 6.75 -9.18 12.57
N ASP A 415 5.79 -8.84 11.71
CA ASP A 415 4.43 -9.33 11.81
C ASP A 415 4.20 -10.52 10.88
N PRO A 416 4.13 -11.77 11.40
CA PRO A 416 3.90 -12.96 10.57
C PRO A 416 2.59 -12.91 9.77
N VAL A 417 1.59 -12.17 10.24
CA VAL A 417 0.33 -11.98 9.51
C VAL A 417 0.57 -11.16 8.24
N ARG A 418 1.29 -10.05 8.35
CA ARG A 418 1.63 -9.21 7.19
C ARG A 418 2.63 -9.89 6.25
N ARG A 419 3.52 -10.76 6.79
CA ARG A 419 4.45 -11.57 5.98
C ARG A 419 3.73 -12.52 5.02
N VAL A 420 2.62 -13.15 5.42
CA VAL A 420 1.79 -13.96 4.53
C VAL A 420 1.16 -13.09 3.44
N GLY A 421 0.63 -11.93 3.79
CA GLY A 421 0.08 -10.97 2.82
C GLY A 421 1.12 -10.44 1.84
N GLU A 422 2.33 -10.16 2.29
CA GLU A 422 3.49 -9.78 1.47
C GLU A 422 3.81 -10.87 0.44
N THR A 423 3.96 -12.12 0.89
CA THR A 423 4.24 -13.26 0.02
C THR A 423 3.16 -13.46 -1.04
N LEU A 424 1.87 -13.41 -0.65
CA LEU A 424 0.74 -13.50 -1.59
C LEU A 424 0.73 -12.32 -2.57
N THR A 425 1.04 -11.12 -2.11
CA THR A 425 1.13 -9.94 -2.98
C THR A 425 2.21 -10.13 -4.05
N ALA A 426 3.41 -10.57 -3.66
CA ALA A 426 4.50 -10.83 -4.59
C ALA A 426 4.11 -11.92 -5.61
N LEU A 427 3.58 -13.06 -5.15
CA LEU A 427 3.17 -14.17 -6.02
C LEU A 427 2.10 -13.76 -7.03
N ILE A 428 1.01 -13.15 -6.58
CA ILE A 428 -0.14 -12.77 -7.43
C ILE A 428 0.28 -11.67 -8.43
N ARG A 429 0.98 -10.64 -7.97
CA ARG A 429 1.31 -9.48 -8.81
C ARG A 429 2.43 -9.76 -9.78
N LEU A 430 3.56 -10.32 -9.34
CA LEU A 430 4.72 -10.55 -10.21
C LEU A 430 4.43 -11.59 -11.30
N ARG A 431 3.60 -12.57 -11.03
CA ARG A 431 3.13 -13.56 -12.02
C ARG A 431 1.92 -13.11 -12.84
N ARG A 432 1.37 -11.90 -12.53
CA ARG A 432 0.19 -11.34 -13.19
C ARG A 432 -0.98 -12.33 -13.23
N GLU A 433 -1.26 -12.96 -12.10
CA GLU A 433 -2.23 -14.06 -12.03
C GLU A 433 -3.68 -13.63 -12.26
N ILE A 434 -4.00 -12.36 -12.04
CA ILE A 434 -5.31 -11.77 -12.20
C ILE A 434 -5.22 -10.66 -13.26
N ALA A 435 -6.08 -10.76 -14.27
CA ALA A 435 -6.13 -9.76 -15.34
C ALA A 435 -6.85 -8.49 -14.90
N PRO A 436 -6.39 -7.30 -15.34
CA PRO A 436 -7.16 -6.07 -15.15
C PRO A 436 -8.54 -6.18 -15.81
N ALA A 437 -9.56 -5.63 -15.13
CA ALA A 437 -10.92 -5.62 -15.67
C ALA A 437 -10.97 -4.94 -17.05
N PRO A 438 -11.62 -5.54 -18.05
CA PRO A 438 -11.70 -4.97 -19.39
C PRO A 438 -12.64 -3.77 -19.46
N GLY A 439 -13.70 -3.74 -18.64
CA GLY A 439 -14.65 -2.63 -18.56
C GLY A 439 -14.15 -1.45 -17.74
N ALA A 440 -14.79 -0.29 -17.90
CA ALA A 440 -14.44 0.91 -17.15
C ALA A 440 -15.68 1.73 -16.70
N LEU A 441 -15.56 2.33 -15.51
CA LEU A 441 -16.42 3.39 -15.02
C LEU A 441 -15.61 4.68 -15.00
N ILE A 442 -16.02 5.65 -15.84
CA ILE A 442 -15.33 6.92 -16.00
C ILE A 442 -16.00 7.97 -15.14
N LEU A 443 -15.29 8.50 -14.18
CA LEU A 443 -15.72 9.59 -13.31
C LEU A 443 -15.37 10.92 -14.00
N GLN A 444 -16.35 11.60 -14.53
CA GLN A 444 -16.15 12.84 -15.29
C GLN A 444 -15.99 14.03 -14.34
N PRO A 445 -14.84 14.69 -14.31
CA PRO A 445 -14.61 15.84 -13.46
C PRO A 445 -15.20 17.11 -14.10
N ASP A 446 -15.95 17.86 -13.30
CA ASP A 446 -16.30 19.25 -13.53
C ASP A 446 -15.66 20.07 -12.41
N GLU A 447 -14.64 20.85 -12.71
CA GLU A 447 -13.89 21.58 -11.70
C GLU A 447 -14.79 22.50 -10.88
N GLY A 448 -15.73 23.19 -11.52
CA GLY A 448 -16.68 24.05 -10.82
C GLY A 448 -17.58 23.30 -9.85
N ALA A 449 -18.08 22.13 -10.24
CA ALA A 449 -18.86 21.26 -9.38
C ALA A 449 -18.03 20.69 -8.23
N LEU A 450 -16.79 20.27 -8.50
CA LEU A 450 -15.87 19.70 -7.50
C LEU A 450 -15.47 20.73 -6.43
N LEU A 451 -15.24 21.98 -6.83
CA LEU A 451 -14.91 23.07 -5.89
C LEU A 451 -16.11 23.46 -5.01
N ARG A 452 -17.35 23.21 -5.48
CA ARG A 452 -18.57 23.39 -4.68
C ARG A 452 -18.95 22.19 -3.83
N ALA A 453 -18.30 21.03 -4.06
CA ALA A 453 -18.56 19.83 -3.26
C ALA A 453 -18.23 20.08 -1.76
N PRO A 454 -18.88 19.36 -0.84
CA PRO A 454 -18.49 19.41 0.56
C PRO A 454 -16.99 19.10 0.73
N PRO A 455 -16.27 19.83 1.56
CA PRO A 455 -14.80 19.72 1.65
C PRO A 455 -14.24 18.32 1.93
N LEU A 456 -15.04 17.47 2.58
CA LEU A 456 -14.66 16.09 2.91
C LEU A 456 -15.31 15.04 2.01
N ALA A 457 -16.00 15.46 0.94
CA ALA A 457 -16.68 14.54 0.05
C ALA A 457 -15.66 13.67 -0.71
N THR A 458 -15.89 12.36 -0.70
CA THR A 458 -15.17 11.35 -1.48
C THR A 458 -16.17 10.59 -2.35
N VAL A 459 -15.68 9.76 -3.25
CA VAL A 459 -16.55 8.85 -4.00
C VAL A 459 -17.29 7.92 -3.03
N GLY A 460 -18.61 7.83 -3.17
CA GLY A 460 -19.48 7.02 -2.33
C GLY A 460 -19.21 5.52 -2.48
N ALA A 461 -19.63 4.73 -1.46
CA ALA A 461 -19.46 3.28 -1.47
C ALA A 461 -20.19 2.62 -2.66
N ASP A 462 -21.37 3.10 -3.02
CA ASP A 462 -22.17 2.58 -4.15
C ASP A 462 -21.40 2.59 -5.48
N THR A 463 -20.66 3.67 -5.72
CA THR A 463 -19.79 3.78 -6.90
C THR A 463 -18.49 3.03 -6.70
N GLY A 464 -17.86 3.16 -5.54
CA GLY A 464 -16.56 2.54 -5.25
C GLY A 464 -16.58 1.02 -5.31
N MET A 465 -17.67 0.38 -4.89
CA MET A 465 -17.87 -1.07 -4.98
C MET A 465 -17.82 -1.62 -6.41
N LEU A 466 -18.19 -0.82 -7.40
CA LEU A 466 -18.10 -1.23 -8.81
C LEU A 466 -16.65 -1.50 -9.26
N GLY A 467 -15.66 -1.05 -8.47
CA GLY A 467 -14.26 -1.39 -8.69
C GLY A 467 -13.94 -2.89 -8.62
N TRP A 468 -14.82 -3.71 -8.06
CA TRP A 468 -14.68 -5.16 -8.11
C TRP A 468 -15.11 -5.77 -9.46
N LEU A 469 -15.84 -5.01 -10.28
CA LEU A 469 -16.37 -5.45 -11.58
C LEU A 469 -15.63 -4.80 -12.77
N VAL A 470 -15.22 -3.54 -12.62
CA VAL A 470 -14.65 -2.72 -13.68
C VAL A 470 -13.54 -1.83 -13.14
N ARG A 471 -12.67 -1.32 -14.02
CA ARG A 471 -11.71 -0.29 -13.63
C ARG A 471 -12.44 1.03 -13.38
N ILE A 472 -12.11 1.69 -12.27
CA ILE A 472 -12.63 3.03 -11.95
C ILE A 472 -11.53 4.06 -12.16
N GLY A 473 -11.86 5.21 -12.71
CA GLY A 473 -10.91 6.32 -12.84
C GLY A 473 -11.55 7.61 -13.33
N ILE A 474 -10.85 8.70 -13.06
CA ILE A 474 -11.24 10.07 -13.40
C ILE A 474 -10.72 10.40 -14.80
N GLY A 475 -11.47 11.22 -15.53
CA GLY A 475 -10.94 11.90 -16.70
C GLY A 475 -11.84 11.84 -17.91
N PRO A 476 -11.47 12.61 -18.98
CA PRO A 476 -12.11 12.49 -20.29
C PRO A 476 -11.59 11.25 -21.05
N ALA A 477 -10.41 10.75 -20.69
CA ALA A 477 -9.78 9.63 -21.36
C ALA A 477 -10.56 8.33 -21.08
N ARG A 478 -10.87 7.62 -22.15
CA ARG A 478 -11.43 6.26 -22.10
C ARG A 478 -10.27 5.28 -22.28
N PRO A 479 -10.16 4.23 -21.45
CA PRO A 479 -9.22 3.17 -21.75
C PRO A 479 -9.48 2.62 -23.16
N ALA A 480 -8.44 2.51 -23.97
CA ALA A 480 -8.56 2.16 -25.39
C ALA A 480 -9.38 0.85 -25.58
N GLY A 481 -10.42 0.91 -26.39
CA GLY A 481 -11.27 -0.23 -26.71
C GLY A 481 -12.17 -0.75 -25.58
N ALA A 482 -12.09 -0.19 -24.37
CA ALA A 482 -12.87 -0.67 -23.21
C ALA A 482 -14.36 -0.32 -23.34
N PRO A 483 -15.29 -1.26 -23.09
CA PRO A 483 -16.67 -0.91 -22.82
C PRO A 483 -16.73 -0.06 -21.54
N ALA A 484 -17.40 1.10 -21.59
CA ALA A 484 -17.36 2.06 -20.50
C ALA A 484 -18.67 2.77 -20.26
N VAL A 485 -18.92 3.08 -18.99
CA VAL A 485 -19.98 3.97 -18.53
C VAL A 485 -19.32 5.23 -17.97
N SER A 486 -19.93 6.39 -18.19
CA SER A 486 -19.49 7.66 -17.64
C SER A 486 -20.53 8.23 -16.69
N VAL A 487 -20.06 8.80 -15.56
CA VAL A 487 -20.90 9.47 -14.58
C VAL A 487 -20.20 10.75 -14.10
N PRO A 488 -20.93 11.87 -13.88
CA PRO A 488 -20.34 13.05 -13.27
C PRO A 488 -19.74 12.70 -11.90
N LEU A 489 -18.48 13.07 -11.66
CA LEU A 489 -17.80 12.73 -10.42
C LEU A 489 -18.51 13.32 -9.18
N ALA A 490 -19.01 14.54 -9.29
CA ALA A 490 -19.74 15.20 -8.21
C ALA A 490 -21.02 14.43 -7.78
N ASP A 491 -21.65 13.72 -8.72
CA ASP A 491 -22.87 12.94 -8.46
C ASP A 491 -22.58 11.66 -7.65
N THR A 492 -21.34 11.25 -7.54
CA THR A 492 -20.93 10.04 -6.82
C THR A 492 -20.71 10.28 -5.31
N ALA A 493 -20.68 11.54 -4.87
CA ALA A 493 -20.48 11.86 -3.45
C ALA A 493 -21.69 11.43 -2.61
N PRO A 494 -21.47 10.94 -1.38
CA PRO A 494 -22.57 10.71 -0.45
C PRO A 494 -23.39 11.99 -0.23
N GLY A 495 -24.72 11.89 -0.34
CA GLY A 495 -25.63 13.04 -0.22
C GLY A 495 -25.75 13.92 -1.47
N ALA A 496 -25.02 13.66 -2.56
CA ALA A 496 -25.31 14.26 -3.84
C ALA A 496 -26.72 13.83 -4.33
N ALA A 497 -27.42 14.70 -5.06
CA ALA A 497 -28.80 14.45 -5.49
C ALA A 497 -28.96 13.10 -6.20
N GLN A 498 -28.02 12.71 -7.04
CA GLN A 498 -28.05 11.43 -7.77
C GLN A 498 -27.70 10.23 -6.88
N SER A 499 -26.68 10.33 -6.02
CA SER A 499 -26.29 9.23 -5.12
C SER A 499 -27.30 9.02 -3.98
N ALA A 500 -28.07 10.05 -3.62
CA ALA A 500 -29.14 9.96 -2.64
C ALA A 500 -30.40 9.24 -3.17
N LEU A 501 -30.50 9.04 -4.50
CA LEU A 501 -31.62 8.31 -5.08
C LEU A 501 -31.50 6.82 -4.77
N THR A 502 -32.57 6.25 -4.25
CA THR A 502 -32.66 4.80 -4.05
C THR A 502 -32.31 4.05 -5.33
N GLY A 503 -31.39 3.06 -5.22
CA GLY A 503 -30.98 2.23 -6.35
C GLY A 503 -29.94 2.87 -7.27
N PHE A 504 -29.19 3.90 -6.84
CA PHE A 504 -28.12 4.50 -7.65
C PHE A 504 -27.10 3.48 -8.15
N GLN A 505 -26.56 2.64 -7.26
CA GLN A 505 -25.66 1.55 -7.64
C GLN A 505 -26.30 0.58 -8.65
N GLY A 506 -27.56 0.20 -8.43
CA GLY A 506 -28.29 -0.68 -9.32
C GLY A 506 -28.40 -0.13 -10.75
N ARG A 507 -28.65 1.18 -10.90
CA ARG A 507 -28.67 1.83 -12.22
C ARG A 507 -27.30 1.82 -12.90
N LEU A 508 -26.23 2.02 -12.16
CA LEU A 508 -24.87 1.93 -12.72
C LEU A 508 -24.55 0.50 -13.16
N ILE A 509 -24.97 -0.51 -12.40
CA ILE A 509 -24.86 -1.93 -12.79
C ILE A 509 -25.63 -2.19 -14.09
N ASP A 510 -26.86 -1.69 -14.22
CA ASP A 510 -27.66 -1.84 -15.44
C ASP A 510 -26.98 -1.18 -16.65
N GLN A 511 -26.41 0.00 -16.48
CA GLN A 511 -25.68 0.70 -17.53
C GLN A 511 -24.41 -0.07 -17.93
N LEU A 512 -23.65 -0.58 -16.97
CA LEU A 512 -22.45 -1.39 -17.24
C LEU A 512 -22.79 -2.67 -17.99
N MET A 513 -23.90 -3.32 -17.65
CA MET A 513 -24.42 -4.49 -18.36
C MET A 513 -24.86 -4.13 -19.79
N ALA A 514 -25.60 -3.05 -19.96
CA ALA A 514 -26.05 -2.58 -21.28
C ALA A 514 -24.88 -2.24 -22.21
N GLN A 515 -23.79 -1.71 -21.67
CA GLN A 515 -22.54 -1.43 -22.39
C GLN A 515 -21.64 -2.68 -22.55
N LYS A 516 -22.07 -3.84 -22.10
CA LYS A 516 -21.28 -5.11 -22.10
C LYS A 516 -19.96 -5.01 -21.34
N ALA A 517 -19.88 -4.09 -20.37
CA ALA A 517 -18.72 -3.96 -19.47
C ALA A 517 -18.71 -5.07 -18.42
N ILE A 518 -19.86 -5.63 -18.08
CA ILE A 518 -20.05 -6.77 -17.18
C ILE A 518 -21.12 -7.73 -17.77
N SER A 519 -21.10 -8.99 -17.34
CA SER A 519 -22.10 -9.98 -17.70
C SER A 519 -23.38 -9.85 -16.85
N ALA A 520 -24.48 -10.45 -17.32
CA ALA A 520 -25.73 -10.52 -16.57
C ALA A 520 -25.58 -11.29 -15.23
N ASP A 521 -24.73 -12.33 -15.24
CA ASP A 521 -24.44 -13.10 -14.03
C ASP A 521 -23.67 -12.26 -12.99
N MET A 522 -22.65 -11.52 -13.41
CA MET A 522 -21.94 -10.58 -12.55
C MET A 522 -22.90 -9.54 -11.94
N ALA A 523 -23.79 -8.98 -12.77
CA ALA A 523 -24.79 -8.01 -12.31
C ALA A 523 -25.75 -8.60 -11.27
N ARG A 524 -26.21 -9.84 -11.48
CA ARG A 524 -27.11 -10.55 -10.55
C ARG A 524 -26.41 -10.82 -9.21
N GLU A 525 -25.20 -11.37 -9.25
CA GLU A 525 -24.43 -11.70 -8.05
C GLU A 525 -24.02 -10.45 -7.26
N ALA A 526 -23.63 -9.36 -7.93
CA ALA A 526 -23.30 -8.09 -7.27
C ALA A 526 -24.48 -7.52 -6.48
N ARG A 527 -25.73 -7.63 -7.01
CA ARG A 527 -26.94 -7.24 -6.28
C ARG A 527 -27.22 -8.11 -5.06
N ALA A 528 -26.70 -9.33 -5.04
CA ALA A 528 -26.75 -10.24 -3.89
C ALA A 528 -25.57 -10.06 -2.92
N GLY A 529 -24.71 -9.06 -3.12
CA GLY A 529 -23.52 -8.80 -2.30
C GLY A 529 -22.34 -9.71 -2.59
N ARG A 530 -22.36 -10.45 -3.69
CA ARG A 530 -21.26 -11.29 -4.19
C ARG A 530 -20.66 -10.67 -5.45
N TRP A 531 -19.37 -10.35 -5.39
CA TRP A 531 -18.65 -9.62 -6.43
C TRP A 531 -17.62 -10.53 -7.06
N HIS A 532 -17.66 -10.66 -8.38
CA HIS A 532 -16.75 -11.51 -9.16
C HIS A 532 -15.89 -10.67 -10.07
N SER A 533 -14.59 -10.97 -10.12
CA SER A 533 -13.74 -10.39 -11.15
C SER A 533 -14.19 -10.84 -12.56
N PRO A 534 -13.99 -10.02 -13.58
CA PRO A 534 -14.43 -10.36 -14.94
C PRO A 534 -13.83 -11.65 -15.52
N ASP A 535 -12.63 -12.03 -15.08
CA ASP A 535 -11.96 -13.27 -15.46
C ASP A 535 -12.38 -14.48 -14.61
N GLY A 536 -13.28 -14.28 -13.63
CA GLY A 536 -13.80 -15.33 -12.74
C GLY A 536 -12.81 -15.85 -11.70
N THR A 537 -11.62 -15.27 -11.60
CA THR A 537 -10.57 -15.73 -10.67
C THR A 537 -10.83 -15.31 -9.23
N VAL A 538 -11.66 -14.29 -8.99
CA VAL A 538 -11.92 -13.71 -7.67
C VAL A 538 -13.40 -13.70 -7.35
N THR A 539 -13.73 -14.07 -6.12
CA THR A 539 -15.07 -13.91 -5.56
C THR A 539 -14.97 -13.23 -4.20
N LEU A 540 -15.61 -12.07 -4.05
CA LEU A 540 -15.82 -11.40 -2.76
C LEU A 540 -17.27 -11.62 -2.34
N ASP A 541 -17.47 -12.41 -1.29
CA ASP A 541 -18.76 -12.67 -0.64
C ASP A 541 -18.86 -11.81 0.63
N MET A 542 -19.50 -10.65 0.53
CA MET A 542 -19.66 -9.74 1.67
C MET A 542 -20.57 -10.30 2.76
N PRO A 543 -21.74 -10.91 2.45
CA PRO A 543 -22.54 -11.57 3.46
C PRO A 543 -21.81 -12.68 4.22
N GLY A 544 -20.98 -13.46 3.53
CA GLY A 544 -20.17 -14.51 4.12
C GLY A 544 -18.87 -14.04 4.77
N LEU A 545 -18.54 -12.74 4.66
CA LEU A 545 -17.27 -12.15 5.09
C LEU A 545 -16.07 -12.96 4.58
N ARG A 546 -16.00 -13.15 3.25
CA ARG A 546 -14.99 -14.01 2.64
C ARG A 546 -14.56 -13.48 1.26
N ILE A 547 -13.27 -13.59 0.98
CA ILE A 547 -12.73 -13.44 -0.36
C ILE A 547 -12.04 -14.75 -0.77
N ASN A 548 -12.29 -15.20 -1.99
CA ASN A 548 -11.69 -16.37 -2.59
C ASN A 548 -10.95 -15.98 -3.86
N VAL A 549 -9.81 -16.59 -4.08
CA VAL A 549 -8.98 -16.43 -5.28
C VAL A 549 -8.66 -17.81 -5.83
N VAL A 550 -8.94 -18.03 -7.09
CA VAL A 550 -8.61 -19.27 -7.81
C VAL A 550 -8.00 -18.89 -9.15
N THR A 551 -6.70 -18.95 -9.23
CA THR A 551 -5.93 -18.69 -10.46
C THR A 551 -5.30 -19.98 -10.99
N ARG A 552 -4.49 -19.87 -12.02
CA ARG A 552 -3.70 -20.99 -12.51
C ARG A 552 -2.71 -21.53 -11.47
N PHE A 553 -2.09 -20.64 -10.69
CA PHE A 553 -0.99 -20.97 -9.79
C PHE A 553 -1.38 -20.90 -8.30
N THR A 554 -2.38 -20.12 -7.96
CA THR A 554 -2.75 -19.84 -6.56
C THR A 554 -4.22 -20.11 -6.31
N ALA A 555 -4.51 -20.84 -5.22
CA ALA A 555 -5.82 -20.95 -4.62
C ALA A 555 -5.75 -20.41 -3.19
N ALA A 556 -6.56 -19.42 -2.85
CA ALA A 556 -6.50 -18.74 -1.55
C ALA A 556 -7.88 -18.31 -1.07
N THR A 557 -8.06 -18.25 0.24
CA THR A 557 -9.24 -17.67 0.89
C THR A 557 -8.82 -16.85 2.11
N ALA A 558 -9.54 -15.75 2.36
CA ALA A 558 -9.45 -15.01 3.61
C ALA A 558 -10.85 -14.75 4.14
N GLY A 559 -11.07 -14.93 5.44
CA GLY A 559 -12.38 -14.72 6.06
C GLY A 559 -12.58 -15.45 7.38
N ASN A 560 -13.84 -15.73 7.71
CA ASN A 560 -14.21 -16.46 8.90
C ASN A 560 -13.70 -17.92 8.87
N ALA A 561 -13.69 -18.59 10.03
CA ALA A 561 -13.42 -20.02 10.12
C ALA A 561 -14.28 -20.83 9.16
N ILE A 562 -13.77 -21.97 8.70
CA ILE A 562 -14.43 -22.83 7.71
C ILE A 562 -14.93 -24.08 8.40
N SER A 563 -16.25 -24.24 8.49
CA SER A 563 -16.92 -25.39 9.10
C SER A 563 -17.52 -26.37 8.09
N GLN A 564 -17.58 -25.97 6.81
CA GLN A 564 -18.02 -26.81 5.70
C GLN A 564 -16.97 -26.74 4.59
N PRO A 565 -16.69 -27.83 3.87
CA PRO A 565 -15.68 -27.84 2.83
C PRO A 565 -15.87 -26.74 1.80
N LEU A 566 -14.83 -25.95 1.59
CA LEU A 566 -14.75 -24.85 0.61
C LEU A 566 -13.85 -25.27 -0.55
N ALA A 567 -14.44 -25.47 -1.73
CA ALA A 567 -13.71 -25.81 -2.94
C ALA A 567 -13.13 -24.54 -3.61
N LEU A 568 -11.83 -24.56 -3.91
CA LEU A 568 -11.07 -23.49 -4.55
C LEU A 568 -10.24 -24.09 -5.71
N GLY A 569 -10.92 -24.60 -6.73
CA GLY A 569 -10.27 -25.32 -7.83
C GLY A 569 -9.56 -26.58 -7.33
N PRO A 570 -8.23 -26.72 -7.54
CA PRO A 570 -7.48 -27.88 -7.06
C PRO A 570 -7.36 -27.98 -5.52
N LEU A 571 -7.56 -26.87 -4.79
CA LEU A 571 -7.55 -26.85 -3.35
C LEU A 571 -8.97 -26.94 -2.79
N THR A 572 -9.18 -27.81 -1.82
CA THR A 572 -10.36 -27.78 -0.94
C THR A 572 -9.89 -27.53 0.48
N VAL A 573 -10.37 -26.46 1.11
CA VAL A 573 -10.23 -26.28 2.55
C VAL A 573 -11.37 -27.06 3.21
N VAL A 574 -11.05 -28.19 3.82
CA VAL A 574 -12.04 -29.08 4.45
C VAL A 574 -12.60 -28.42 5.71
N ALA A 575 -11.71 -27.87 6.53
CA ALA A 575 -12.06 -27.13 7.73
C ALA A 575 -10.94 -26.18 8.14
N SER A 576 -11.29 -25.10 8.87
CA SER A 576 -10.35 -24.30 9.66
C SER A 576 -11.04 -23.83 10.94
N ASP A 577 -10.31 -23.80 12.05
CA ASP A 577 -10.86 -23.52 13.39
C ASP A 577 -10.82 -22.05 13.79
N ALA A 578 -10.18 -21.19 12.98
CA ALA A 578 -10.06 -19.76 13.24
C ALA A 578 -10.27 -18.92 11.96
N PRO A 579 -10.70 -17.65 12.09
CA PRO A 579 -10.66 -16.70 10.97
C PRO A 579 -9.21 -16.44 10.56
N GLY A 580 -8.96 -16.30 9.26
CA GLY A 580 -7.61 -16.09 8.76
C GLY A 580 -7.48 -16.24 7.24
N ILE A 581 -6.23 -16.37 6.79
CA ILE A 581 -5.87 -16.76 5.43
C ILE A 581 -5.54 -18.24 5.41
N VAL A 582 -6.00 -18.92 4.36
CA VAL A 582 -5.52 -20.24 3.93
C VAL A 582 -5.24 -20.17 2.45
N ALA A 583 -4.03 -20.56 2.02
CA ALA A 583 -3.63 -20.48 0.62
C ALA A 583 -2.69 -21.61 0.22
N ALA A 584 -2.73 -21.95 -1.08
CA ALA A 584 -1.80 -22.84 -1.74
C ALA A 584 -1.31 -22.17 -3.03
N SER A 585 0.00 -22.19 -3.29
CA SER A 585 0.59 -21.57 -4.48
C SER A 585 1.70 -22.44 -5.06
N ALA A 586 1.63 -22.74 -6.35
CA ALA A 586 2.66 -23.48 -7.08
C ALA A 586 3.94 -22.66 -7.19
N LEU A 587 5.10 -23.29 -6.97
CA LEU A 587 6.42 -22.64 -7.02
C LEU A 587 7.27 -23.07 -8.22
N ASP A 588 6.83 -24.05 -9.00
CA ASP A 588 7.59 -24.65 -10.11
C ASP A 588 7.10 -24.20 -11.51
N GLY A 589 6.28 -23.14 -11.59
CA GLY A 589 5.74 -22.60 -12.83
C GLY A 589 4.65 -23.44 -13.51
N LYS A 590 4.24 -24.55 -12.90
CA LYS A 590 3.12 -25.39 -13.33
C LYS A 590 1.81 -24.92 -12.74
N ALA A 591 0.68 -25.31 -13.35
CA ALA A 591 -0.62 -25.09 -12.72
C ALA A 591 -0.70 -25.78 -11.34
N LEU A 592 -1.47 -25.23 -10.40
CA LEU A 592 -1.51 -25.71 -9.03
C LEU A 592 -1.80 -27.23 -8.92
N GLY A 593 -2.75 -27.74 -9.69
CA GLY A 593 -3.06 -29.19 -9.71
C GLY A 593 -2.00 -30.07 -10.41
N GLU A 594 -1.01 -29.48 -11.05
CA GLU A 594 0.09 -30.18 -11.75
C GLU A 594 1.45 -29.97 -11.07
N SER A 595 1.50 -29.05 -10.09
CA SER A 595 2.74 -28.66 -9.42
C SER A 595 3.27 -29.77 -8.54
N GLY A 596 4.58 -29.96 -8.55
CA GLY A 596 5.30 -30.83 -7.63
C GLY A 596 5.96 -30.08 -6.47
N ARG A 597 5.76 -28.75 -6.37
CA ARG A 597 6.33 -27.89 -5.32
C ARG A 597 5.34 -26.80 -4.98
N ILE A 598 4.62 -26.93 -3.87
CA ILE A 598 3.50 -26.08 -3.50
C ILE A 598 3.78 -25.44 -2.13
N LEU A 599 3.75 -24.10 -2.08
CA LEU A 599 3.79 -23.36 -0.84
C LEU A 599 2.36 -23.29 -0.26
N LEU A 600 2.18 -23.82 0.94
CA LEU A 600 0.95 -23.68 1.71
C LEU A 600 1.16 -22.57 2.75
N MET A 601 0.15 -21.76 2.95
CA MET A 601 0.17 -20.62 3.86
C MET A 601 -1.07 -20.64 4.73
N MET A 602 -0.89 -20.38 6.04
CA MET A 602 -1.99 -20.34 6.99
C MET A 602 -1.65 -19.33 8.10
N VAL A 603 -2.53 -18.36 8.33
CA VAL A 603 -2.35 -17.39 9.41
C VAL A 603 -3.68 -16.80 9.88
N SER A 604 -3.79 -16.57 11.18
CA SER A 604 -4.94 -15.89 11.81
C SER A 604 -4.51 -14.53 12.39
N ASP A 605 -3.84 -14.53 13.55
CA ASP A 605 -3.45 -13.32 14.27
C ASP A 605 -2.08 -13.50 14.93
N ALA A 606 -1.42 -12.41 15.27
CA ALA A 606 -0.15 -12.40 15.99
C ALA A 606 -0.13 -11.26 17.01
N HIS A 607 0.48 -11.50 18.15
CA HIS A 607 0.61 -10.55 19.25
C HIS A 607 2.06 -10.49 19.77
N ASN A 608 2.38 -9.45 20.48
CA ASN A 608 3.56 -9.39 21.33
C ASN A 608 3.33 -10.22 22.61
N SER A 609 4.35 -10.88 23.10
CA SER A 609 4.27 -11.56 24.41
C SER A 609 3.94 -10.56 25.52
N GLY A 610 3.02 -10.93 26.40
CA GLY A 610 2.54 -10.05 27.47
C GLY A 610 1.67 -8.88 26.99
N MET A 611 1.19 -8.89 25.75
CA MET A 611 0.25 -7.89 25.29
C MET A 611 -1.12 -8.06 25.95
N GLU A 612 -1.68 -6.93 26.41
CA GLU A 612 -3.01 -6.89 27.01
C GLU A 612 -3.91 -5.91 26.25
N ILE A 613 -5.10 -6.39 25.88
CA ILE A 613 -6.12 -5.63 25.17
C ILE A 613 -7.40 -5.59 26.01
N ASP A 614 -7.86 -4.38 26.32
CA ASP A 614 -9.23 -4.16 26.76
C ASP A 614 -10.16 -4.35 25.55
N GLN A 615 -10.81 -5.50 25.48
CA GLN A 615 -11.69 -5.86 24.37
C GLN A 615 -12.94 -4.97 24.31
N ALA A 616 -13.45 -4.50 25.45
CA ALA A 616 -14.64 -3.66 25.49
C ALA A 616 -14.33 -2.24 25.01
N ALA A 617 -13.21 -1.67 25.45
CA ALA A 617 -12.75 -0.35 25.02
C ALA A 617 -11.98 -0.40 23.68
N ARG A 618 -11.66 -1.60 23.15
CA ARG A 618 -10.77 -1.79 22.00
C ARG A 618 -9.47 -0.99 22.13
N ARG A 619 -8.82 -1.12 23.27
CA ARG A 619 -7.64 -0.38 23.62
C ARG A 619 -6.52 -1.29 24.05
N VAL A 620 -5.31 -1.04 23.56
CA VAL A 620 -4.09 -1.67 24.06
C VAL A 620 -3.78 -1.12 25.44
N VAL A 621 -3.86 -1.96 26.47
CA VAL A 621 -3.53 -1.61 27.85
C VAL A 621 -2.03 -1.76 28.09
N HIS A 622 -1.47 -2.86 27.57
CA HIS A 622 -0.04 -3.13 27.61
C HIS A 622 0.41 -3.63 26.25
N ALA A 623 1.44 -3.01 25.67
CA ALA A 623 1.90 -3.31 24.32
C ALA A 623 2.62 -4.67 24.22
N GLY A 624 3.15 -5.19 25.32
CA GLY A 624 3.99 -6.38 25.31
C GLY A 624 5.31 -6.15 24.58
N GLY A 625 5.97 -7.24 24.21
CA GLY A 625 7.25 -7.20 23.49
C GLY A 625 7.60 -8.55 22.89
N LEU A 626 8.85 -8.70 22.45
CA LEU A 626 9.36 -9.97 21.95
C LEU A 626 9.39 -11.04 23.06
N PRO A 627 9.26 -12.33 22.70
CA PRO A 627 9.05 -12.86 21.38
C PRO A 627 7.62 -12.62 20.87
N VAL A 628 7.44 -12.63 19.55
CA VAL A 628 6.11 -12.62 18.93
C VAL A 628 5.40 -13.95 19.16
N THR A 629 4.09 -13.90 19.32
CA THR A 629 3.23 -15.10 19.43
C THR A 629 2.21 -15.12 18.30
N LEU A 630 1.97 -16.30 17.73
CA LEU A 630 0.91 -16.55 16.75
C LEU A 630 -0.30 -17.17 17.43
N ARG A 631 -1.49 -16.70 17.07
CA ARG A 631 -2.72 -17.41 17.41
C ARG A 631 -2.66 -18.79 16.75
N ARG A 632 -2.77 -19.85 17.55
CA ARG A 632 -2.86 -21.21 17.03
C ARG A 632 -4.09 -21.32 16.12
N MET A 633 -3.85 -21.80 14.92
CA MET A 633 -4.86 -22.11 13.92
C MET A 633 -4.56 -23.51 13.38
N GLN A 634 -5.61 -24.27 13.15
CA GLN A 634 -5.53 -25.59 12.51
C GLN A 634 -6.41 -25.59 11.27
N ALA A 635 -5.94 -26.24 10.23
CA ALA A 635 -6.71 -26.42 9.00
C ALA A 635 -6.46 -27.79 8.37
N GLU A 636 -7.51 -28.39 7.82
CA GLU A 636 -7.43 -29.57 6.99
C GLU A 636 -7.61 -29.17 5.52
N LEU A 637 -6.65 -29.55 4.69
CA LEU A 637 -6.61 -29.21 3.27
C LEU A 637 -6.57 -30.48 2.44
N ARG A 638 -7.31 -30.47 1.33
CA ARG A 638 -7.22 -31.50 0.30
C ARG A 638 -6.82 -30.84 -1.02
N LEU A 639 -5.76 -31.37 -1.63
CA LEU A 639 -5.31 -30.94 -2.95
C LEU A 639 -5.53 -32.05 -3.98
N THR A 640 -6.09 -31.67 -5.12
CA THR A 640 -6.11 -32.54 -6.29
C THR A 640 -4.77 -32.37 -7.01
N THR A 641 -4.03 -33.45 -7.19
CA THR A 641 -2.68 -33.50 -7.72
C THR A 641 -2.55 -34.62 -8.76
N ARG A 642 -1.33 -34.94 -9.18
CA ARG A 642 -1.06 -36.12 -10.02
C ARG A 642 -1.14 -37.39 -9.19
N ALA A 643 -1.87 -38.38 -9.67
CA ALA A 643 -1.96 -39.68 -9.03
C ALA A 643 -0.59 -40.40 -8.96
N ASN A 644 -0.48 -41.32 -8.02
CA ASN A 644 0.68 -42.19 -7.80
C ASN A 644 1.99 -41.43 -7.53
N THR A 645 1.89 -40.33 -6.80
CA THR A 645 3.03 -39.50 -6.45
C THR A 645 3.34 -39.61 -4.97
N ARG A 646 4.63 -39.73 -4.61
CA ARG A 646 5.04 -39.71 -3.18
C ARG A 646 5.25 -38.27 -2.73
N TRP A 647 4.41 -37.83 -1.83
CA TRP A 647 4.44 -36.47 -1.28
C TRP A 647 5.10 -36.40 0.07
N GLN A 648 5.60 -35.22 0.40
CA GLN A 648 6.11 -34.86 1.73
C GLN A 648 5.66 -33.44 2.08
N LEU A 649 5.35 -33.23 3.36
CA LEU A 649 5.00 -31.94 3.94
C LEU A 649 6.10 -31.51 4.92
N ALA A 650 6.53 -30.28 4.84
CA ALA A 650 7.48 -29.66 5.76
C ALA A 650 6.93 -28.32 6.25
N PRO A 651 6.65 -28.16 7.57
CA PRO A 651 6.58 -26.83 8.17
C PRO A 651 7.89 -26.08 7.95
N LEU A 652 7.82 -24.79 7.68
CA LEU A 652 9.00 -23.95 7.40
C LEU A 652 9.24 -22.98 8.55
N HIS A 653 10.48 -22.70 8.86
CA HIS A 653 10.86 -21.49 9.58
C HIS A 653 10.50 -20.24 8.76
N LEU A 654 10.44 -19.07 9.39
CA LEU A 654 10.12 -17.81 8.71
C LEU A 654 11.23 -17.35 7.73
N ASP A 655 12.39 -17.99 7.76
CA ASP A 655 13.47 -17.84 6.77
C ASP A 655 13.32 -18.79 5.55
N GLY A 656 12.31 -19.66 5.56
CA GLY A 656 12.03 -20.63 4.51
C GLY A 656 12.77 -21.97 4.64
N SER A 657 13.60 -22.17 5.65
CA SER A 657 14.23 -23.47 5.92
C SER A 657 13.21 -24.47 6.52
N PRO A 658 13.31 -25.77 6.22
CA PRO A 658 12.37 -26.75 6.74
C PRO A 658 12.65 -27.08 8.22
N VAL A 659 11.61 -27.15 9.05
CA VAL A 659 11.70 -27.61 10.45
C VAL A 659 11.87 -29.13 10.49
N THR A 660 11.02 -29.84 9.80
CA THR A 660 11.02 -31.32 9.67
C THR A 660 10.26 -31.70 8.42
N THR A 661 10.38 -32.95 8.01
CA THR A 661 9.67 -33.45 6.83
C THR A 661 8.93 -34.72 7.18
N GLN A 662 7.64 -34.79 6.84
CA GLN A 662 6.79 -35.97 7.00
C GLN A 662 6.22 -36.44 5.67
N ALA A 663 6.14 -37.77 5.48
CA ALA A 663 5.51 -38.34 4.30
C ALA A 663 3.99 -38.11 4.34
N VAL A 664 3.42 -37.82 3.18
CA VAL A 664 1.98 -37.67 2.98
C VAL A 664 1.50 -38.69 1.96
N GLN A 665 0.37 -39.31 2.23
CA GLN A 665 -0.22 -40.30 1.32
C GLN A 665 -0.97 -39.59 0.20
N ASP A 666 -0.84 -40.15 -0.98
CA ASP A 666 -1.62 -39.83 -2.17
C ASP A 666 -2.73 -40.91 -2.30
N ASP A 667 -3.97 -40.48 -2.25
CA ASP A 667 -5.15 -41.31 -2.49
C ASP A 667 -5.68 -40.99 -3.89
N ASP A 668 -5.12 -41.67 -4.88
CA ASP A 668 -5.47 -41.54 -6.31
C ASP A 668 -5.52 -40.07 -6.80
N GLY A 669 -4.43 -39.36 -6.59
CA GLY A 669 -4.32 -37.95 -6.97
C GLY A 669 -4.99 -36.98 -6.01
N LYS A 670 -5.32 -37.39 -4.81
CA LYS A 670 -5.84 -36.54 -3.73
C LYS A 670 -4.91 -36.62 -2.53
N VAL A 671 -4.29 -35.50 -2.22
CA VAL A 671 -3.40 -35.36 -1.08
C VAL A 671 -4.12 -34.60 0.02
N THR A 672 -4.28 -35.21 1.21
CA THR A 672 -4.86 -34.55 2.39
C THR A 672 -3.74 -34.22 3.36
N VAL A 673 -3.71 -32.96 3.83
CA VAL A 673 -2.74 -32.48 4.82
C VAL A 673 -3.45 -31.75 5.95
N SER A 674 -2.97 -31.97 7.16
CA SER A 674 -3.37 -31.20 8.34
C SER A 674 -2.27 -30.21 8.68
N LEU A 675 -2.61 -28.93 8.70
CA LEU A 675 -1.73 -27.84 9.10
C LEU A 675 -2.04 -27.43 10.54
N ASP A 676 -0.99 -27.14 11.30
CA ASP A 676 -1.09 -26.59 12.66
C ASP A 676 -0.02 -25.50 12.82
N THR A 677 -0.43 -24.31 13.23
CA THR A 677 0.51 -23.20 13.49
C THR A 677 1.66 -23.64 14.39
N ARG A 678 1.43 -24.56 15.33
CA ARG A 678 2.48 -25.15 16.17
C ARG A 678 3.30 -26.13 15.35
N THR A 679 4.62 -25.91 15.32
CA THR A 679 5.58 -26.80 14.68
C THR A 679 5.99 -27.96 15.63
N PRO A 680 6.49 -29.09 15.11
CA PRO A 680 6.91 -30.24 15.93
C PRO A 680 8.03 -29.93 16.93
N ASP A 681 8.85 -28.93 16.70
CA ASP A 681 9.90 -28.45 17.61
C ASP A 681 9.37 -27.49 18.69
N GLY A 682 8.06 -27.21 18.69
CA GLY A 682 7.40 -26.36 19.68
C GLY A 682 7.32 -24.87 19.30
N GLY A 683 7.91 -24.47 18.17
CA GLY A 683 7.79 -23.14 17.61
C GLY A 683 6.46 -22.88 16.90
N ALA A 684 6.40 -21.79 16.16
CA ALA A 684 5.23 -21.40 15.38
C ALA A 684 5.60 -21.02 13.95
N THR A 685 4.74 -21.41 12.98
CA THR A 685 4.92 -21.05 11.59
C THR A 685 3.61 -20.67 10.90
N THR A 686 3.75 -19.97 9.79
CA THR A 686 2.68 -19.63 8.84
C THR A 686 2.90 -20.23 7.45
N PHE A 687 4.02 -20.94 7.24
CA PHE A 687 4.44 -21.45 5.94
C PHE A 687 4.75 -22.95 5.97
N TYR A 688 4.36 -23.65 4.90
CA TYR A 688 4.61 -25.08 4.75
C TYR A 688 4.94 -25.38 3.28
N LEU A 689 5.84 -26.32 3.06
CA LEU A 689 6.14 -26.84 1.72
C LEU A 689 5.51 -28.23 1.56
N LEU A 690 4.64 -28.36 0.57
CA LEU A 690 4.19 -29.65 0.06
C LEU A 690 4.97 -29.92 -1.23
N SER A 691 5.76 -31.01 -1.25
CA SER A 691 6.61 -31.31 -2.39
C SER A 691 6.67 -32.81 -2.71
N ILE A 692 6.96 -33.12 -3.97
CA ILE A 692 7.22 -34.48 -4.41
C ILE A 692 8.56 -34.94 -3.82
N ARG A 693 8.56 -36.11 -3.20
CA ARG A 693 9.76 -36.75 -2.69
C ARG A 693 10.63 -37.20 -3.85
N ARG A 694 11.82 -36.62 -4.02
CA ARG A 694 12.82 -37.13 -4.98
C ARG A 694 13.37 -38.44 -4.43
N GLU A 695 13.35 -39.50 -5.25
CA GLU A 695 14.16 -40.67 -4.98
C GLU A 695 15.62 -40.25 -5.12
N VAL A 696 16.38 -40.36 -4.05
CA VAL A 696 17.84 -40.32 -4.16
C VAL A 696 18.20 -41.63 -4.84
N GLU A 697 18.59 -41.55 -6.11
CA GLU A 697 19.29 -42.69 -6.74
C GLU A 697 20.53 -42.93 -5.91
N LEU A 698 20.55 -44.09 -5.19
CA LEU A 698 21.67 -44.60 -4.44
C LEU A 698 22.80 -45.07 -5.38
#